data_c5f983b5b794a8e7151f60d0d92dbef5
#
_entry.id   c5f983b5b794a8e7151f60d0d92dbef5
#
_cell.length_a   1.000
_cell.length_b   1.000
_cell.length_c   1.000
_cell.angle_alpha   90.00
_cell.angle_beta   90.00
_cell.angle_gamma   90.00
#
_symmetry.space_group_name_H-M   'P 1'
#
loop_
_entity.id
_entity.type
_entity.pdbx_description
1 polymer ?
#
loop_
_entity_poly.entity_id
_entity_poly.type
_entity_poly.pdbx_seq_one_letter_code
_entity_poly.pdbx_strand_id
1 'polypeptide(L)'
;MKNCTKPRLRFSELCVSVMLAMGVSLAPLAQAQTPAATTTAATAAKKRIDKAADLPRFSYPVKGNLEAWVRDEALFAPFAAKLRADLESVLKQFDISDKSMQRQMLGTLLQLDMLEGKDLPALARIEAIRALEEKPADQLMSGMQTRAMIQSRLSLGLTPNTATTPVYRAEVGRRIALTLKDMPYLTVANEVKSAKARAELVGETLVLGNVRNVLQPIVDKSGVLSSELAPDVVAARYALLLRLPLKQTLIDTFTTYLAANKVDKADIWAARNVTLPESSPDKTYTPVTVAVWDSGVDSAIFKNQVLRDARGKTLFSAFDKYGALSDTELQTMPPALLAKLPQMMARTKGFSDLQSNVESPEATDVKQFLSSLKPDEFKPAIEEISLAGNYGHGTHVAGIAMDGNPHARLLIARMEFGHTLTPDPCPSRAQSAADARALSAQIAFLKLNKARVVNMSWGGSVKSIESELEKCDGKQTSEQRKALARELFQVMRDTLKRGFASAPEVLWITAAGNSNQDASFTEDAPADLVLSNLLTVGAVDRAGDEADFTSYGPTVKVHANGYQVESYLPGGARVALSGTSMAAPQVANLAGKLLAVNPKLTPPQVIQIITSTADKSADGRRTLVNPVSAMATATSKATR
;
A
#
# COMPACT_ATOMS: atom_id res chain seq x y z
N MET A 1 44.70 6.36 -10.53
CA MET A 1 43.45 5.79 -11.03
C MET A 1 42.38 6.07 -10.00
N LYS A 2 41.50 7.03 -10.26
CA LYS A 2 40.50 7.53 -9.28
C LYS A 2 39.20 6.80 -9.53
N ASN A 3 38.76 5.99 -8.58
CA ASN A 3 37.42 5.39 -8.57
C ASN A 3 36.38 6.50 -8.37
N CYS A 4 35.63 6.77 -9.41
CA CYS A 4 34.47 7.64 -9.36
C CYS A 4 33.24 6.77 -9.11
N THR A 5 32.81 6.66 -7.86
CA THR A 5 31.53 6.04 -7.48
C THR A 5 30.41 7.02 -7.79
N LYS A 6 29.49 6.62 -8.66
CA LYS A 6 28.29 7.40 -9.05
C LYS A 6 27.10 6.98 -8.21
N PRO A 7 26.16 7.89 -7.86
CA PRO A 7 24.98 7.63 -7.02
C PRO A 7 23.76 7.09 -7.80
N ARG A 8 22.86 6.41 -7.07
CA ARG A 8 21.74 5.56 -7.59
C ARG A 8 20.35 5.88 -6.99
N LEU A 9 19.29 5.63 -7.70
CA LEU A 9 17.88 5.89 -7.42
C LEU A 9 17.01 4.72 -7.01
N ARG A 10 15.85 5.08 -6.37
CA ARG A 10 14.85 4.10 -5.93
C ARG A 10 13.42 4.56 -5.94
N PHE A 11 12.55 3.59 -6.21
CA PHE A 11 11.16 3.52 -5.78
C PHE A 11 10.91 2.11 -5.21
N SER A 12 10.63 1.96 -3.92
CA SER A 12 10.09 0.73 -3.34
C SER A 12 9.33 1.02 -2.05
N GLU A 13 8.04 0.84 -2.07
CA GLU A 13 7.19 0.75 -0.89
C GLU A 13 6.54 -0.63 -0.71
N LEU A 14 7.14 -1.70 -1.19
CA LEU A 14 6.49 -3.01 -1.11
C LEU A 14 6.75 -3.79 0.17
N CYS A 15 7.71 -3.41 1.00
CA CYS A 15 8.14 -4.27 2.11
C CYS A 15 8.00 -3.74 3.54
N VAL A 16 7.59 -2.49 3.77
CA VAL A 16 7.62 -1.92 5.14
C VAL A 16 6.24 -1.67 5.77
N SER A 17 5.14 -1.71 5.02
CA SER A 17 3.80 -1.36 5.52
C SER A 17 3.08 -2.45 6.35
N VAL A 18 3.72 -3.54 6.72
CA VAL A 18 3.05 -4.69 7.39
C VAL A 18 2.73 -4.45 8.87
N MET A 19 3.24 -3.40 9.52
CA MET A 19 3.11 -3.28 10.97
C MET A 19 2.13 -2.24 11.52
N LEU A 20 1.42 -1.47 10.72
CA LEU A 20 0.62 -0.34 11.23
C LEU A 20 -0.77 -0.22 10.63
N ALA A 21 -1.66 -1.18 10.84
CA ALA A 21 -3.09 -0.97 10.72
C ALA A 21 -3.85 -1.87 11.71
N MET A 22 -4.18 -1.34 12.87
CA MET A 22 -5.04 -1.99 13.85
C MET A 22 -6.12 -1.01 14.30
N GLY A 23 -7.25 -1.12 13.68
CA GLY A 23 -8.50 -0.48 14.08
C GLY A 23 -9.44 -1.48 14.75
N VAL A 24 -10.28 -1.00 15.60
CA VAL A 24 -11.07 -1.74 16.58
C VAL A 24 -12.48 -1.17 16.70
N SER A 25 -13.57 -1.95 16.79
CA SER A 25 -14.98 -1.52 16.84
C SER A 25 -15.84 -1.94 18.01
N LEU A 26 -16.87 -1.15 18.35
CA LEU A 26 -18.16 -1.57 18.93
C LEU A 26 -19.28 -0.49 18.82
N ALA A 27 -20.51 -0.93 18.70
CA ALA A 27 -21.73 -0.14 18.53
C ALA A 27 -22.47 0.24 19.84
N PRO A 28 -23.44 1.15 19.80
CA PRO A 28 -23.83 1.96 20.94
C PRO A 28 -25.09 1.48 21.64
N LEU A 29 -25.26 1.96 22.88
CA LEU A 29 -26.57 2.19 23.48
C LEU A 29 -26.68 3.67 23.81
N ALA A 30 -27.69 4.32 23.25
CA ALA A 30 -27.97 5.72 23.43
C ALA A 30 -28.82 5.93 24.69
N GLN A 31 -28.46 6.90 25.49
CA GLN A 31 -29.44 7.68 26.24
C GLN A 31 -29.02 9.15 26.31
N ALA A 32 -29.94 10.01 25.93
CA ALA A 32 -29.76 11.44 25.89
C ALA A 32 -29.91 12.04 27.29
N GLN A 33 -28.98 12.91 27.65
CA GLN A 33 -29.22 13.95 28.67
C GLN A 33 -28.61 15.25 28.18
N THR A 34 -29.44 16.29 28.19
CA THR A 34 -29.11 17.67 27.85
C THR A 34 -28.19 18.28 28.90
N PRO A 35 -27.08 18.94 28.54
CA PRO A 35 -26.32 19.73 29.50
C PRO A 35 -26.69 21.20 29.48
N ALA A 36 -26.72 21.77 30.68
CA ALA A 36 -26.84 23.18 30.95
C ALA A 36 -25.67 23.98 30.36
N ALA A 37 -25.96 25.19 29.94
CA ALA A 37 -25.00 26.14 29.39
C ALA A 37 -23.90 26.48 30.38
N THR A 38 -22.67 26.16 30.04
CA THR A 38 -21.46 26.64 30.70
C THR A 38 -20.71 27.54 29.73
N THR A 39 -20.37 28.71 30.18
CA THR A 39 -19.61 29.77 29.49
C THR A 39 -18.35 29.22 28.86
N THR A 40 -18.31 29.21 27.54
CA THR A 40 -17.16 28.79 26.74
C THR A 40 -16.08 29.89 26.77
N ALA A 41 -14.96 29.59 27.41
CA ALA A 41 -13.72 30.26 27.09
C ALA A 41 -13.38 29.93 25.60
N ALA A 42 -13.16 30.95 24.79
CA ALA A 42 -12.84 30.80 23.38
C ALA A 42 -11.56 29.94 23.24
N THR A 43 -11.73 28.67 22.91
CA THR A 43 -10.63 27.79 22.50
C THR A 43 -10.08 28.35 21.19
N ALA A 44 -8.80 28.76 21.18
CA ALA A 44 -8.11 29.19 19.97
C ALA A 44 -8.32 28.11 18.88
N ALA A 45 -8.76 28.53 17.69
CA ALA A 45 -9.02 27.62 16.59
C ALA A 45 -7.73 26.81 16.28
N LYS A 46 -7.87 25.49 16.21
CA LYS A 46 -6.74 24.60 15.87
C LYS A 46 -6.20 24.96 14.47
N LYS A 47 -4.87 24.96 14.35
CA LYS A 47 -4.23 25.12 13.04
C LYS A 47 -4.51 23.92 12.17
N ARG A 48 -5.04 24.13 10.96
CA ARG A 48 -5.38 23.05 10.02
C ARG A 48 -4.13 22.49 9.34
N ILE A 49 -4.08 21.18 9.21
CA ILE A 49 -3.05 20.41 8.49
C ILE A 49 -3.74 19.60 7.38
N ASP A 50 -3.44 19.95 6.13
CA ASP A 50 -4.00 19.31 4.93
C ASP A 50 -2.99 18.40 4.21
N LYS A 51 -1.76 18.32 4.70
CA LYS A 51 -0.69 17.49 4.12
C LYS A 51 0.15 16.84 5.22
N ALA A 52 0.50 15.58 5.04
CA ALA A 52 1.34 14.83 5.97
C ALA A 52 2.71 15.50 6.20
N ALA A 53 3.27 16.11 5.16
CA ALA A 53 4.54 16.82 5.24
C ALA A 53 4.49 18.12 6.08
N ASP A 54 3.31 18.63 6.46
CA ASP A 54 3.17 19.81 7.32
C ASP A 54 3.12 19.48 8.82
N LEU A 55 3.00 18.20 9.17
CA LEU A 55 3.04 17.75 10.56
C LEU A 55 4.39 18.08 11.22
N PRO A 56 4.39 18.41 12.53
CA PRO A 56 5.60 18.59 13.30
C PRO A 56 6.49 17.33 13.31
N ARG A 57 7.79 17.50 13.39
CA ARG A 57 8.77 16.43 13.55
C ARG A 57 9.40 16.49 14.91
N PHE A 58 9.59 15.34 15.54
CA PHE A 58 10.25 15.18 16.83
C PHE A 58 11.41 14.19 16.71
N SER A 59 12.33 14.23 17.66
CA SER A 59 13.46 13.33 17.73
C SER A 59 13.68 12.88 19.16
N TYR A 60 13.99 11.59 19.33
CA TYR A 60 14.16 10.93 20.63
C TYR A 60 15.59 10.39 20.71
N PRO A 61 16.45 10.97 21.58
CA PRO A 61 17.81 10.47 21.76
C PRO A 61 17.81 9.02 22.23
N VAL A 62 18.57 8.17 21.55
CA VAL A 62 18.71 6.77 21.88
C VAL A 62 20.12 6.50 22.39
N LYS A 63 20.21 5.89 23.58
CA LYS A 63 21.46 5.38 24.13
C LYS A 63 21.41 3.86 24.11
N GLY A 64 22.33 3.23 23.39
CA GLY A 64 22.44 1.77 23.34
C GLY A 64 21.50 1.10 22.32
N ASN A 65 21.04 -0.08 22.64
CA ASN A 65 20.34 -0.97 21.75
C ASN A 65 18.82 -0.79 21.85
N LEU A 66 18.13 -0.56 20.72
CA LEU A 66 16.66 -0.44 20.67
C LEU A 66 15.93 -1.72 21.11
N GLU A 67 16.51 -2.90 20.86
CA GLU A 67 15.92 -4.14 21.37
C GLU A 67 15.86 -4.15 22.90
N ALA A 68 16.86 -3.57 23.57
CA ALA A 68 16.80 -3.42 25.03
C ALA A 68 15.62 -2.52 25.44
N TRP A 69 15.33 -1.45 24.70
CA TRP A 69 14.15 -0.62 24.96
C TRP A 69 12.84 -1.41 24.77
N VAL A 70 12.78 -2.26 23.76
CA VAL A 70 11.60 -3.11 23.53
C VAL A 70 11.38 -4.10 24.66
N ARG A 71 12.44 -4.59 25.30
CA ARG A 71 12.35 -5.63 26.36
C ARG A 71 12.29 -5.05 27.79
N ASP A 72 12.96 -3.96 28.05
CA ASP A 72 13.14 -3.39 29.40
C ASP A 72 12.24 -2.16 29.59
N GLU A 73 11.39 -2.20 30.63
CA GLU A 73 10.48 -1.12 31.00
C GLU A 73 11.23 0.15 31.41
N ALA A 74 12.32 0.02 32.19
CA ALA A 74 13.05 1.18 32.71
C ALA A 74 13.71 2.00 31.60
N LEU A 75 14.10 1.33 30.49
CA LEU A 75 14.64 1.98 29.31
C LEU A 75 13.53 2.55 28.40
N PHE A 76 12.39 1.88 28.32
CA PHE A 76 11.28 2.28 27.48
C PHE A 76 10.46 3.46 28.04
N ALA A 77 10.21 3.49 29.35
CA ALA A 77 9.26 4.42 29.97
C ALA A 77 9.59 5.91 29.73
N PRO A 78 10.84 6.38 29.83
CA PRO A 78 11.16 7.81 29.53
C PRO A 78 10.87 8.19 28.06
N PHE A 79 11.16 7.29 27.13
CA PHE A 79 10.85 7.46 25.72
C PHE A 79 9.33 7.50 25.49
N ALA A 80 8.60 6.53 26.05
CA ALA A 80 7.16 6.44 25.94
C ALA A 80 6.44 7.70 26.45
N ALA A 81 6.87 8.22 27.61
CA ALA A 81 6.32 9.44 28.19
C ALA A 81 6.49 10.65 27.27
N LYS A 82 7.68 10.81 26.66
CA LYS A 82 7.94 11.91 25.75
C LYS A 82 7.17 11.77 24.45
N LEU A 83 7.14 10.58 23.82
CA LEU A 83 6.37 10.31 22.61
C LEU A 83 4.87 10.59 22.85
N ARG A 84 4.33 10.15 23.98
CA ARG A 84 2.95 10.43 24.39
C ARG A 84 2.67 11.94 24.41
N ALA A 85 3.51 12.70 25.10
CA ALA A 85 3.35 14.16 25.22
C ALA A 85 3.36 14.85 23.87
N ASP A 86 4.26 14.43 22.97
CA ASP A 86 4.38 14.98 21.62
C ASP A 86 3.11 14.67 20.77
N LEU A 87 2.64 13.40 20.76
CA LEU A 87 1.44 13.00 20.02
C LEU A 87 0.18 13.69 20.55
N GLU A 88 0.01 13.77 21.87
CA GLU A 88 -1.13 14.47 22.49
C GLU A 88 -1.09 15.97 22.21
N SER A 89 0.10 16.57 22.18
CA SER A 89 0.30 17.96 21.78
C SER A 89 -0.14 18.21 20.34
N VAL A 90 0.25 17.33 19.40
CA VAL A 90 -0.15 17.44 17.98
C VAL A 90 -1.67 17.34 17.86
N LEU A 91 -2.30 16.33 18.43
CA LEU A 91 -3.75 16.13 18.37
C LEU A 91 -4.54 17.28 19.04
N LYS A 92 -3.96 17.94 20.05
CA LYS A 92 -4.54 19.10 20.73
C LYS A 92 -4.45 20.38 19.90
N GLN A 93 -3.29 20.63 19.26
CA GLN A 93 -2.98 21.91 18.60
C GLN A 93 -3.43 21.96 17.15
N PHE A 94 -3.54 20.83 16.47
CA PHE A 94 -3.80 20.78 15.03
C PHE A 94 -5.13 20.10 14.70
N ASP A 95 -5.78 20.64 13.66
CA ASP A 95 -6.91 20.01 12.97
C ASP A 95 -6.33 19.27 11.75
N ILE A 96 -6.10 17.97 11.89
CA ILE A 96 -5.53 17.12 10.83
C ILE A 96 -6.68 16.68 9.93
N SER A 97 -6.63 17.02 8.64
CA SER A 97 -7.73 16.71 7.72
C SER A 97 -7.88 15.21 7.41
N ASP A 98 -6.78 14.45 7.49
CA ASP A 98 -6.78 13.01 7.22
C ASP A 98 -7.11 12.19 8.47
N LYS A 99 -8.22 11.44 8.40
CA LYS A 99 -8.69 10.59 9.50
C LYS A 99 -7.77 9.40 9.75
N SER A 100 -7.11 8.87 8.70
CA SER A 100 -6.17 7.77 8.84
C SER A 100 -4.96 8.17 9.67
N MET A 101 -4.40 9.35 9.43
CA MET A 101 -3.30 9.90 10.25
C MET A 101 -3.73 10.11 11.70
N GLN A 102 -4.94 10.62 11.94
CA GLN A 102 -5.46 10.76 13.30
C GLN A 102 -5.57 9.39 13.99
N ARG A 103 -6.12 8.37 13.29
CA ARG A 103 -6.21 6.99 13.81
C ARG A 103 -4.85 6.39 14.13
N GLN A 104 -3.83 6.63 13.29
CA GLN A 104 -2.45 6.15 13.54
C GLN A 104 -1.89 6.74 14.84
N MET A 105 -2.03 8.04 15.05
CA MET A 105 -1.57 8.69 16.30
C MET A 105 -2.32 8.17 17.52
N LEU A 106 -3.65 8.06 17.44
CA LEU A 106 -4.48 7.52 18.51
C LEU A 106 -4.18 6.04 18.76
N GLY A 107 -3.86 5.27 17.72
CA GLY A 107 -3.45 3.86 17.81
C GLY A 107 -2.14 3.70 18.58
N THR A 108 -1.14 4.54 18.32
CA THR A 108 0.11 4.56 19.08
C THR A 108 -0.14 4.90 20.56
N LEU A 109 -0.97 5.90 20.82
CA LEU A 109 -1.36 6.26 22.19
C LEU A 109 -2.14 5.15 22.89
N LEU A 110 -3.02 4.43 22.17
CA LEU A 110 -3.72 3.24 22.67
C LEU A 110 -2.74 2.13 23.07
N GLN A 111 -1.74 1.87 22.24
CA GLN A 111 -0.71 0.87 22.55
C GLN A 111 0.09 1.27 23.80
N LEU A 112 0.43 2.54 23.95
CA LEU A 112 1.08 3.06 25.17
C LEU A 112 0.18 2.91 26.39
N ASP A 113 -1.14 3.25 26.28
CA ASP A 113 -2.09 3.06 27.39
C ASP A 113 -2.18 1.59 27.81
N MET A 114 -2.19 0.67 26.84
CA MET A 114 -2.22 -0.78 27.11
C MET A 114 -0.94 -1.29 27.78
N LEU A 115 0.23 -0.82 27.33
CA LEU A 115 1.53 -1.18 27.92
C LEU A 115 1.67 -0.68 29.36
N GLU A 116 1.12 0.50 29.65
CA GLU A 116 1.13 1.13 30.96
C GLU A 116 -0.03 0.66 31.88
N GLY A 117 -0.94 -0.18 31.36
CA GLY A 117 -2.11 -0.67 32.12
C GLY A 117 -3.18 0.41 32.39
N LYS A 118 -3.24 1.45 31.58
CA LYS A 118 -4.19 2.55 31.69
C LYS A 118 -5.52 2.21 31.00
N ASP A 119 -6.36 1.38 31.61
CA ASP A 119 -7.56 0.83 31.01
C ASP A 119 -8.60 1.87 30.59
N LEU A 120 -8.90 2.85 31.43
CA LEU A 120 -9.89 3.89 31.10
C LEU A 120 -9.44 4.80 29.94
N PRO A 121 -8.19 5.31 29.91
CA PRO A 121 -7.65 5.98 28.72
C PRO A 121 -7.69 5.11 27.48
N ALA A 122 -7.30 3.85 27.55
CA ALA A 122 -7.33 2.92 26.42
C ALA A 122 -8.76 2.78 25.84
N LEU A 123 -9.77 2.59 26.69
CA LEU A 123 -11.18 2.51 26.26
C LEU A 123 -11.65 3.82 25.60
N ALA A 124 -11.27 4.98 26.15
CA ALA A 124 -11.62 6.27 25.55
C ALA A 124 -10.97 6.47 24.17
N ARG A 125 -9.71 6.03 24.01
CA ARG A 125 -9.05 6.11 22.69
C ARG A 125 -9.66 5.18 21.65
N ILE A 126 -10.13 4.00 22.08
CA ILE A 126 -10.89 3.10 21.21
C ILE A 126 -12.11 3.82 20.64
N GLU A 127 -12.90 4.53 21.48
CA GLU A 127 -14.06 5.27 20.98
C GLU A 127 -13.66 6.42 20.05
N ALA A 128 -12.57 7.12 20.36
CA ALA A 128 -12.06 8.18 19.49
C ALA A 128 -11.61 7.64 18.11
N ILE A 129 -10.91 6.51 18.08
CA ILE A 129 -10.52 5.84 16.82
C ILE A 129 -11.78 5.46 16.04
N ARG A 130 -12.73 4.83 16.71
CA ARG A 130 -13.97 4.35 16.10
C ARG A 130 -14.80 5.46 15.46
N ALA A 131 -14.86 6.63 16.09
CA ALA A 131 -15.54 7.80 15.55
C ALA A 131 -14.90 8.32 14.24
N LEU A 132 -13.65 7.95 13.97
CA LEU A 132 -12.92 8.28 12.76
C LEU A 132 -13.01 7.20 11.68
N GLU A 133 -13.55 6.02 11.99
CA GLU A 133 -13.69 4.94 10.99
C GLU A 133 -14.81 5.26 10.01
N GLU A 134 -14.57 4.96 8.75
CA GLU A 134 -15.51 5.25 7.66
C GLU A 134 -16.07 3.97 7.02
N LYS A 135 -15.34 2.85 7.13
CA LYS A 135 -15.81 1.55 6.64
C LYS A 135 -16.68 0.88 7.71
N PRO A 136 -17.86 0.34 7.35
CA PRO A 136 -18.75 -0.33 8.32
C PRO A 136 -18.06 -1.49 9.07
N ALA A 137 -17.19 -2.24 8.38
CA ALA A 137 -16.43 -3.31 9.00
C ALA A 137 -15.47 -2.78 10.08
N ASP A 138 -14.73 -1.72 9.77
CA ASP A 138 -13.81 -1.08 10.70
C ASP A 138 -14.57 -0.51 11.90
N GLN A 139 -15.70 0.14 11.70
CA GLN A 139 -16.55 0.63 12.78
C GLN A 139 -16.99 -0.50 13.72
N LEU A 140 -17.34 -1.68 13.20
CA LEU A 140 -17.73 -2.83 13.99
C LEU A 140 -16.54 -3.49 14.70
N MET A 141 -15.42 -3.62 14.04
CA MET A 141 -14.25 -4.36 14.53
C MET A 141 -13.31 -3.53 15.41
N SER A 142 -13.38 -2.16 15.35
CA SER A 142 -12.46 -1.24 16.07
C SER A 142 -12.46 -1.44 17.61
N GLY A 143 -11.33 -1.94 18.40
CA GLY A 143 -11.13 -2.23 19.84
C GLY A 143 -11.60 -3.59 20.30
N MET A 144 -12.19 -4.41 19.44
CA MET A 144 -12.68 -5.72 19.86
C MET A 144 -11.62 -6.50 20.65
N GLN A 145 -10.44 -6.70 20.05
CA GLN A 145 -9.34 -7.43 20.71
C GLN A 145 -8.88 -6.72 21.99
N THR A 146 -8.64 -5.41 21.92
CA THR A 146 -8.16 -4.63 23.07
C THR A 146 -9.20 -4.58 24.19
N ARG A 147 -10.49 -4.43 23.87
CA ARG A 147 -11.56 -4.53 24.88
C ARG A 147 -11.60 -5.92 25.51
N ALA A 148 -11.51 -6.99 24.70
CA ALA A 148 -11.49 -8.34 25.22
C ALA A 148 -10.31 -8.55 26.17
N MET A 149 -9.12 -8.00 25.85
CA MET A 149 -7.95 -8.03 26.70
C MET A 149 -8.19 -7.30 28.03
N ILE A 150 -8.67 -6.06 28.00
CA ILE A 150 -8.98 -5.23 29.18
C ILE A 150 -10.03 -5.93 30.06
N GLN A 151 -11.16 -6.31 29.48
CA GLN A 151 -12.26 -6.92 30.20
C GLN A 151 -11.89 -8.28 30.82
N SER A 152 -11.07 -9.09 30.11
CA SER A 152 -10.57 -10.37 30.66
C SER A 152 -9.66 -10.14 31.87
N ARG A 153 -8.77 -9.18 31.77
CA ARG A 153 -7.87 -8.81 32.88
C ARG A 153 -8.66 -8.34 34.11
N LEU A 154 -9.60 -7.42 33.91
CA LEU A 154 -10.42 -6.88 34.98
C LEU A 154 -11.31 -7.97 35.65
N SER A 155 -11.95 -8.83 34.83
CA SER A 155 -12.83 -9.88 35.37
C SER A 155 -12.07 -10.97 36.14
N LEU A 156 -10.79 -11.17 35.84
CA LEU A 156 -9.93 -12.14 36.53
C LEU A 156 -9.08 -11.51 37.64
N GLY A 157 -9.23 -10.19 37.90
CA GLY A 157 -8.45 -9.49 38.93
C GLY A 157 -6.94 -9.48 38.65
N LEU A 158 -6.52 -9.51 37.35
CA LEU A 158 -5.13 -9.59 36.95
C LEU A 158 -4.51 -8.20 36.76
N THR A 159 -3.23 -8.08 37.10
CA THR A 159 -2.40 -6.91 36.74
C THR A 159 -1.90 -7.03 35.30
N PRO A 160 -1.48 -5.94 34.64
CA PRO A 160 -0.95 -5.98 33.27
C PRO A 160 0.14 -7.04 33.06
N ASN A 161 1.03 -7.23 34.02
CA ASN A 161 2.16 -8.16 33.93
C ASN A 161 1.78 -9.64 34.09
N THR A 162 0.54 -9.94 34.49
CA THR A 162 0.05 -11.34 34.66
C THR A 162 -0.82 -11.81 33.49
N ALA A 163 -0.94 -11.01 32.44
CA ALA A 163 -1.79 -11.25 31.28
C ALA A 163 -1.31 -12.37 30.31
N THR A 164 -0.47 -13.31 30.78
CA THR A 164 0.06 -14.42 29.97
C THR A 164 -0.46 -15.79 30.40
N THR A 165 -1.31 -15.84 31.43
CA THR A 165 -1.82 -17.11 31.99
C THR A 165 -2.76 -17.82 31.00
N PRO A 166 -2.83 -19.17 31.01
CA PRO A 166 -3.78 -19.90 30.16
C PRO A 166 -5.24 -19.46 30.35
N VAL A 167 -5.65 -19.18 31.60
CA VAL A 167 -7.01 -18.73 31.95
C VAL A 167 -7.32 -17.37 31.31
N TYR A 168 -6.38 -16.43 31.38
CA TYR A 168 -6.53 -15.13 30.69
C TYR A 168 -6.66 -15.29 29.18
N ARG A 169 -5.80 -16.07 28.55
CA ARG A 169 -5.85 -16.31 27.10
C ARG A 169 -7.19 -16.91 26.67
N ALA A 170 -7.68 -17.92 27.40
CA ALA A 170 -8.96 -18.55 27.15
C ALA A 170 -10.12 -17.53 27.27
N GLU A 171 -10.10 -16.69 28.31
CA GLU A 171 -11.14 -15.67 28.51
C GLU A 171 -11.12 -14.60 27.41
N VAL A 172 -9.94 -14.17 26.93
CA VAL A 172 -9.82 -13.26 25.78
C VAL A 172 -10.46 -13.89 24.53
N GLY A 173 -10.12 -15.14 24.21
CA GLY A 173 -10.71 -15.86 23.06
C GLY A 173 -12.23 -15.98 23.19
N ARG A 174 -12.73 -16.35 24.36
CA ARG A 174 -14.17 -16.45 24.63
C ARG A 174 -14.89 -15.12 24.41
N ARG A 175 -14.33 -14.00 24.88
CA ARG A 175 -14.94 -12.66 24.69
C ARG A 175 -14.94 -12.24 23.24
N ILE A 176 -13.85 -12.47 22.52
CA ILE A 176 -13.78 -12.21 21.06
C ILE A 176 -14.85 -13.02 20.33
N ALA A 177 -14.95 -14.33 20.61
CA ALA A 177 -15.94 -15.21 19.98
C ALA A 177 -17.39 -14.75 20.23
N LEU A 178 -17.70 -14.33 21.46
CA LEU A 178 -19.03 -13.77 21.78
C LEU A 178 -19.32 -12.49 21.02
N THR A 179 -18.35 -11.57 20.94
CA THR A 179 -18.53 -10.31 20.21
C THR A 179 -18.74 -10.56 18.72
N LEU A 180 -17.96 -11.48 18.11
CA LEU A 180 -18.10 -11.82 16.69
C LEU A 180 -19.45 -12.48 16.35
N LYS A 181 -20.02 -13.25 17.29
CA LYS A 181 -21.31 -13.94 17.08
C LYS A 181 -22.42 -12.97 16.74
N ASP A 182 -22.40 -11.77 17.30
CA ASP A 182 -23.42 -10.73 17.14
C ASP A 182 -23.14 -9.79 15.94
N MET A 183 -22.02 -10.01 15.22
CA MET A 183 -21.64 -9.18 14.07
C MET A 183 -22.16 -9.77 12.74
N PRO A 184 -22.58 -8.92 11.77
CA PRO A 184 -23.00 -9.37 10.45
C PRO A 184 -21.79 -9.92 9.68
N TYR A 185 -21.75 -11.24 9.49
CA TYR A 185 -20.61 -11.95 8.91
C TYR A 185 -20.14 -11.36 7.57
N LEU A 186 -21.04 -11.11 6.61
CA LEU A 186 -20.69 -10.59 5.29
C LEU A 186 -20.05 -9.19 5.35
N THR A 187 -20.28 -8.45 6.43
CA THR A 187 -19.64 -7.14 6.65
C THR A 187 -18.22 -7.31 7.20
N VAL A 188 -18.04 -8.19 8.20
CA VAL A 188 -16.77 -8.28 8.95
C VAL A 188 -15.83 -9.37 8.49
N ALA A 189 -16.22 -10.24 7.57
CA ALA A 189 -15.46 -11.44 7.18
C ALA A 189 -14.02 -11.10 6.73
N ASN A 190 -13.84 -10.07 5.90
CA ASN A 190 -12.52 -9.67 5.43
C ASN A 190 -11.64 -9.16 6.58
N GLU A 191 -12.21 -8.33 7.48
CA GLU A 191 -11.48 -7.85 8.65
C GLU A 191 -11.11 -8.97 9.63
N VAL A 192 -11.95 -9.99 9.77
CA VAL A 192 -11.62 -11.17 10.57
C VAL A 192 -10.50 -11.99 9.92
N LYS A 193 -10.52 -12.15 8.58
CA LYS A 193 -9.40 -12.77 7.83
C LYS A 193 -8.11 -11.96 8.02
N SER A 194 -8.18 -10.63 7.92
CA SER A 194 -7.06 -9.71 8.20
C SER A 194 -6.52 -9.86 9.62
N ALA A 195 -7.40 -9.92 10.61
CA ALA A 195 -7.01 -10.08 12.01
C ALA A 195 -6.32 -11.43 12.26
N LYS A 196 -6.83 -12.51 11.62
CA LYS A 196 -6.21 -13.84 11.65
C LYS A 196 -4.82 -13.83 11.01
N ALA A 197 -4.70 -13.30 9.78
CA ALA A 197 -3.41 -13.23 9.07
C ALA A 197 -2.36 -12.42 9.85
N ARG A 198 -2.76 -11.29 10.45
CA ARG A 198 -1.89 -10.51 11.34
C ARG A 198 -1.46 -11.30 12.58
N ALA A 199 -2.35 -12.10 13.18
CA ALA A 199 -1.99 -12.95 14.31
C ALA A 199 -1.02 -14.06 13.88
N GLU A 200 -1.20 -14.66 12.73
CA GLU A 200 -0.32 -15.68 12.17
C GLU A 200 1.09 -15.15 11.88
N LEU A 201 1.19 -13.92 11.35
CA LEU A 201 2.47 -13.28 11.02
C LEU A 201 3.26 -12.84 12.26
N VAL A 202 2.60 -12.47 13.34
CA VAL A 202 3.31 -12.04 14.55
C VAL A 202 4.23 -13.15 15.05
N GLY A 203 5.54 -12.84 15.08
CA GLY A 203 6.59 -13.70 15.61
C GLY A 203 7.73 -12.86 16.17
N GLU A 204 8.42 -13.35 17.17
CA GLU A 204 9.53 -12.63 17.81
C GLU A 204 10.60 -12.26 16.77
N THR A 205 10.96 -13.19 15.89
CA THR A 205 11.96 -12.99 14.83
C THR A 205 11.56 -11.86 13.88
N LEU A 206 10.30 -11.79 13.45
CA LEU A 206 9.83 -10.74 12.54
C LEU A 206 9.82 -9.37 13.25
N VAL A 207 9.31 -9.31 14.47
CA VAL A 207 9.23 -8.08 15.28
C VAL A 207 10.64 -7.54 15.56
N LEU A 208 11.53 -8.38 16.06
CA LEU A 208 12.90 -7.97 16.38
C LEU A 208 13.78 -7.84 15.14
N GLY A 209 13.48 -8.55 14.05
CA GLY A 209 14.16 -8.40 12.78
C GLY A 209 14.04 -6.97 12.24
N ASN A 210 12.85 -6.37 12.31
CA ASN A 210 12.67 -4.95 11.97
C ASN A 210 13.48 -4.03 12.90
N VAL A 211 13.41 -4.26 14.21
CA VAL A 211 14.17 -3.44 15.17
C VAL A 211 15.68 -3.51 14.92
N ARG A 212 16.23 -4.72 14.72
CA ARG A 212 17.67 -4.96 14.53
C ARG A 212 18.20 -4.52 13.16
N ASN A 213 17.43 -4.76 12.09
CA ASN A 213 17.94 -4.62 10.72
C ASN A 213 17.45 -3.34 10.03
N VAL A 214 16.44 -2.66 10.58
CA VAL A 214 15.91 -1.40 10.03
C VAL A 214 16.13 -0.24 11.00
N LEU A 215 15.60 -0.34 12.23
CA LEU A 215 15.63 0.79 13.17
C LEU A 215 17.00 1.00 13.81
N GLN A 216 17.66 -0.06 14.27
CA GLN A 216 18.96 0.05 14.93
C GLN A 216 20.05 0.67 14.04
N PRO A 217 20.22 0.27 12.77
CA PRO A 217 21.21 0.90 11.89
C PRO A 217 20.98 2.40 11.64
N ILE A 218 19.74 2.87 11.72
CA ILE A 218 19.41 4.29 11.63
C ILE A 218 19.89 5.01 12.89
N VAL A 219 19.54 4.47 14.04
CA VAL A 219 19.93 5.02 15.34
C VAL A 219 21.46 5.01 15.55
N ASP A 220 22.13 3.95 15.10
CA ASP A 220 23.61 3.86 15.17
C ASP A 220 24.30 4.98 14.39
N LYS A 221 23.67 5.45 13.30
CA LYS A 221 24.19 6.56 12.49
C LYS A 221 23.83 7.93 13.07
N SER A 222 22.61 8.08 13.61
CA SER A 222 22.04 9.37 13.99
C SER A 222 22.09 9.67 15.48
N GLY A 223 22.16 8.64 16.34
CA GLY A 223 21.99 8.76 17.78
C GLY A 223 20.55 9.07 18.21
N VAL A 224 19.61 9.16 17.27
CA VAL A 224 18.22 9.53 17.55
C VAL A 224 17.23 8.64 16.78
N LEU A 225 16.03 8.50 17.32
CA LEU A 225 14.87 7.93 16.65
C LEU A 225 13.93 9.09 16.29
N SER A 226 13.46 9.15 15.05
CA SER A 226 12.50 10.17 14.61
C SER A 226 11.09 9.89 15.10
N SER A 227 10.23 10.92 15.07
CA SER A 227 8.78 10.77 15.33
C SER A 227 8.09 9.85 14.32
N GLU A 228 8.67 9.69 13.11
CA GLU A 228 8.13 8.83 12.07
C GLU A 228 8.37 7.33 12.38
N LEU A 229 9.50 7.00 13.01
CA LEU A 229 9.89 5.64 13.36
C LEU A 229 9.61 5.27 14.83
N ALA A 230 9.37 6.25 15.68
CA ALA A 230 9.09 6.04 17.10
C ALA A 230 7.87 5.11 17.37
N PRO A 231 6.77 5.19 16.59
CA PRO A 231 5.65 4.26 16.73
C PRO A 231 6.04 2.79 16.52
N ASP A 232 7.03 2.48 15.69
CA ASP A 232 7.47 1.11 15.43
C ASP A 232 8.10 0.45 16.67
N VAL A 233 8.80 1.21 17.49
CA VAL A 233 9.35 0.71 18.76
C VAL A 233 8.23 0.40 19.76
N VAL A 234 7.19 1.24 19.82
CA VAL A 234 5.99 0.99 20.64
C VAL A 234 5.26 -0.24 20.15
N ALA A 235 5.05 -0.35 18.82
CA ALA A 235 4.38 -1.49 18.20
C ALA A 235 5.16 -2.80 18.43
N ALA A 236 6.50 -2.77 18.36
CA ALA A 236 7.35 -3.93 18.63
C ALA A 236 7.20 -4.40 20.09
N ARG A 237 7.26 -3.48 21.06
CA ARG A 237 7.05 -3.82 22.47
C ARG A 237 5.63 -4.35 22.73
N TYR A 238 4.62 -3.67 22.19
CA TYR A 238 3.22 -4.09 22.29
C TYR A 238 3.01 -5.50 21.69
N ALA A 239 3.61 -5.77 20.55
CA ALA A 239 3.53 -7.05 19.89
C ALA A 239 4.16 -8.16 20.74
N LEU A 240 5.38 -7.95 21.27
CA LEU A 240 6.08 -8.94 22.10
C LEU A 240 5.36 -9.24 23.41
N LEU A 241 4.92 -8.20 24.12
CA LEU A 241 4.40 -8.35 25.48
C LEU A 241 2.91 -8.72 25.52
N LEU A 242 2.11 -8.24 24.58
CA LEU A 242 0.65 -8.35 24.67
C LEU A 242 0.03 -9.20 23.54
N ARG A 243 0.60 -9.19 22.32
CA ARG A 243 0.01 -9.93 21.19
C ARG A 243 0.59 -11.31 21.01
N LEU A 244 1.91 -11.44 21.07
CA LEU A 244 2.58 -12.73 20.90
C LEU A 244 2.08 -13.80 21.89
N PRO A 245 1.86 -13.50 23.19
CA PRO A 245 1.25 -14.45 24.13
C PRO A 245 -0.17 -14.89 23.75
N LEU A 246 -0.92 -14.07 23.01
CA LEU A 246 -2.29 -14.36 22.55
C LEU A 246 -2.34 -14.99 21.14
N LYS A 247 -1.22 -15.11 20.45
CA LYS A 247 -1.15 -15.52 19.03
C LYS A 247 -2.04 -16.72 18.74
N GLN A 248 -1.83 -17.85 19.42
CA GLN A 248 -2.57 -19.07 19.11
C GLN A 248 -4.06 -18.92 19.44
N THR A 249 -4.40 -18.28 20.55
CA THR A 249 -5.79 -18.01 20.93
C THR A 249 -6.52 -17.19 19.87
N LEU A 250 -5.87 -16.17 19.32
CA LEU A 250 -6.45 -15.33 18.26
C LEU A 250 -6.65 -16.14 16.96
N ILE A 251 -5.63 -16.91 16.56
CA ILE A 251 -5.71 -17.78 15.37
C ILE A 251 -6.88 -18.76 15.51
N ASP A 252 -6.97 -19.48 16.61
CA ASP A 252 -7.99 -20.50 16.84
C ASP A 252 -9.40 -19.87 16.86
N THR A 253 -9.55 -18.73 17.54
CA THR A 253 -10.83 -18.03 17.65
C THR A 253 -11.32 -17.54 16.27
N PHE A 254 -10.45 -16.90 15.49
CA PHE A 254 -10.82 -16.42 14.16
C PHE A 254 -11.04 -17.57 13.16
N THR A 255 -10.21 -18.60 13.22
CA THR A 255 -10.39 -19.80 12.38
C THR A 255 -11.74 -20.47 12.65
N THR A 256 -12.11 -20.65 13.92
CA THR A 256 -13.39 -21.22 14.31
C THR A 256 -14.56 -20.38 13.80
N TYR A 257 -14.49 -19.05 13.95
CA TYR A 257 -15.52 -18.16 13.46
C TYR A 257 -15.67 -18.21 11.93
N LEU A 258 -14.57 -18.13 11.19
CA LEU A 258 -14.58 -18.19 9.72
C LEU A 258 -15.08 -19.55 9.21
N ALA A 259 -14.70 -20.65 9.86
CA ALA A 259 -15.14 -21.99 9.49
C ALA A 259 -16.65 -22.21 9.72
N ALA A 260 -17.21 -21.60 10.78
CA ALA A 260 -18.64 -21.70 11.10
C ALA A 260 -19.54 -20.91 10.13
N ASN A 261 -19.00 -19.94 9.39
CA ASN A 261 -19.76 -18.97 8.61
C ASN A 261 -19.35 -18.96 7.12
N LYS A 262 -19.04 -20.09 6.52
CA LYS A 262 -18.55 -20.21 5.13
C LYS A 262 -19.55 -19.70 4.08
N VAL A 263 -19.68 -18.39 3.95
CA VAL A 263 -20.46 -17.73 2.90
C VAL A 263 -19.53 -16.85 2.10
N ASP A 264 -19.32 -17.18 0.82
CA ASP A 264 -18.54 -16.34 -0.09
C ASP A 264 -19.48 -15.35 -0.79
N LYS A 265 -19.01 -14.10 -0.93
CA LYS A 265 -19.67 -13.09 -1.75
C LYS A 265 -19.50 -13.43 -3.23
N ALA A 266 -20.50 -13.10 -4.03
CA ALA A 266 -20.47 -13.33 -5.48
C ALA A 266 -19.35 -12.53 -6.14
N ASP A 267 -18.67 -13.14 -7.12
CA ASP A 267 -17.73 -12.46 -8.00
C ASP A 267 -18.50 -11.63 -9.04
N ILE A 268 -18.37 -10.30 -8.98
CA ILE A 268 -19.05 -9.38 -9.91
C ILE A 268 -18.26 -9.14 -11.20
N TRP A 269 -16.98 -9.54 -11.26
CA TRP A 269 -16.08 -9.19 -12.37
C TRP A 269 -16.22 -10.14 -13.55
N ALA A 270 -16.60 -11.40 -13.30
CA ALA A 270 -16.81 -12.38 -14.36
C ALA A 270 -17.85 -11.89 -15.39
N ALA A 271 -18.95 -11.28 -14.92
CA ALA A 271 -20.00 -10.71 -15.77
C ALA A 271 -19.60 -9.38 -16.44
N ARG A 272 -18.51 -8.77 -16.01
CA ARG A 272 -18.01 -7.46 -16.52
C ARG A 272 -16.84 -7.61 -17.50
N ASN A 273 -16.31 -8.81 -17.66
CA ASN A 273 -15.19 -9.03 -18.58
C ASN A 273 -15.67 -8.87 -20.03
N VAL A 274 -14.88 -8.14 -20.83
CA VAL A 274 -15.12 -7.91 -22.25
C VAL A 274 -13.86 -8.30 -23.01
N THR A 275 -14.02 -9.21 -23.97
CA THR A 275 -12.97 -9.60 -24.92
C THR A 275 -13.35 -9.08 -26.30
N LEU A 276 -12.41 -8.44 -27.01
CA LEU A 276 -12.60 -8.06 -28.40
C LEU A 276 -12.23 -9.22 -29.32
N PRO A 277 -12.99 -9.47 -30.39
CA PRO A 277 -12.60 -10.45 -31.40
C PRO A 277 -11.41 -9.97 -32.23
N GLU A 278 -10.63 -10.88 -32.80
CA GLU A 278 -9.53 -10.55 -33.73
C GLU A 278 -10.04 -9.87 -35.00
N SER A 279 -11.20 -10.26 -35.48
CA SER A 279 -11.90 -9.66 -36.62
C SER A 279 -13.41 -9.68 -36.41
N SER A 280 -14.12 -8.80 -37.09
CA SER A 280 -15.59 -8.77 -37.11
C SER A 280 -16.05 -8.39 -38.52
N PRO A 281 -17.09 -9.06 -39.07
CA PRO A 281 -17.67 -8.68 -40.37
C PRO A 281 -18.22 -7.27 -40.38
N ASP A 282 -18.78 -6.82 -39.25
CA ASP A 282 -19.53 -5.55 -39.15
C ASP A 282 -18.75 -4.43 -38.48
N LYS A 283 -17.53 -4.67 -37.99
CA LYS A 283 -16.75 -3.68 -37.24
C LYS A 283 -15.26 -3.73 -37.57
N THR A 284 -14.71 -2.54 -37.85
CA THR A 284 -13.26 -2.36 -37.96
C THR A 284 -12.70 -1.92 -36.62
N TYR A 285 -11.71 -2.65 -36.11
CA TYR A 285 -10.96 -2.28 -34.91
C TYR A 285 -9.65 -1.61 -35.29
N THR A 286 -9.30 -0.56 -34.56
CA THR A 286 -8.05 0.17 -34.78
C THR A 286 -6.97 -0.33 -33.80
N PRO A 287 -5.75 -0.62 -34.27
CA PRO A 287 -4.64 -0.91 -33.36
C PRO A 287 -4.37 0.27 -32.41
N VAL A 288 -4.19 -0.01 -31.12
CA VAL A 288 -3.98 1.00 -30.06
C VAL A 288 -2.69 0.71 -29.32
N THR A 289 -1.78 1.69 -29.29
CA THR A 289 -0.57 1.59 -28.47
C THR A 289 -0.93 1.79 -27.01
N VAL A 290 -0.78 0.73 -26.22
CA VAL A 290 -0.93 0.71 -24.77
C VAL A 290 0.45 0.49 -24.16
N ALA A 291 0.89 1.44 -23.37
CA ALA A 291 2.20 1.36 -22.73
C ALA A 291 2.09 0.86 -21.30
N VAL A 292 3.06 0.07 -20.88
CA VAL A 292 3.32 -0.30 -19.49
C VAL A 292 4.60 0.39 -19.05
N TRP A 293 4.45 1.35 -18.15
CA TRP A 293 5.56 2.08 -17.55
C TRP A 293 5.75 1.56 -16.12
N ASP A 294 6.68 0.61 -15.96
CA ASP A 294 6.82 -0.20 -14.76
C ASP A 294 8.26 -0.76 -14.61
N SER A 295 8.46 -1.81 -13.83
CA SER A 295 9.76 -2.45 -13.56
C SER A 295 10.38 -3.22 -14.74
N GLY A 296 9.68 -3.31 -15.86
CA GLY A 296 10.07 -4.04 -17.06
C GLY A 296 9.12 -5.18 -17.39
N VAL A 297 9.19 -5.66 -18.63
CA VAL A 297 8.27 -6.68 -19.16
C VAL A 297 9.03 -7.73 -19.94
N ASP A 298 8.73 -9.00 -19.70
CA ASP A 298 9.16 -10.10 -20.57
C ASP A 298 8.34 -10.07 -21.87
N SER A 299 8.88 -9.40 -22.89
CA SER A 299 8.21 -9.20 -24.18
C SER A 299 7.99 -10.49 -24.97
N ALA A 300 8.71 -11.56 -24.62
CA ALA A 300 8.57 -12.87 -25.28
C ALA A 300 7.18 -13.50 -25.07
N ILE A 301 6.48 -13.11 -24.00
CA ILE A 301 5.09 -13.53 -23.72
C ILE A 301 4.11 -12.87 -24.70
N PHE A 302 4.40 -11.64 -25.12
CA PHE A 302 3.49 -10.78 -25.92
C PHE A 302 3.92 -10.69 -27.40
N LYS A 303 4.45 -11.77 -27.98
CA LYS A 303 5.05 -11.78 -29.34
C LYS A 303 4.22 -11.11 -30.43
N ASN A 304 2.90 -11.29 -30.37
CA ASN A 304 1.96 -10.77 -31.36
C ASN A 304 1.47 -9.33 -31.06
N GLN A 305 1.73 -8.83 -29.84
CA GLN A 305 1.24 -7.52 -29.40
C GLN A 305 2.36 -6.51 -29.17
N VAL A 306 3.60 -6.96 -28.89
CA VAL A 306 4.71 -6.04 -28.59
C VAL A 306 5.10 -5.24 -29.84
N LEU A 307 5.25 -3.94 -29.65
CA LEU A 307 5.76 -3.05 -30.70
C LEU A 307 7.22 -3.36 -30.99
N ARG A 308 7.55 -3.36 -32.28
CA ARG A 308 8.91 -3.59 -32.79
C ARG A 308 9.36 -2.47 -33.70
N ASP A 309 10.66 -2.22 -33.73
CA ASP A 309 11.28 -1.33 -34.71
C ASP A 309 11.33 -1.95 -36.12
N ALA A 310 11.83 -1.21 -37.08
CA ALA A 310 11.97 -1.66 -38.46
C ALA A 310 12.94 -2.87 -38.62
N ARG A 311 13.76 -3.17 -37.62
CA ARG A 311 14.67 -4.33 -37.56
C ARG A 311 14.08 -5.52 -36.81
N GLY A 312 12.82 -5.40 -36.36
CA GLY A 312 12.14 -6.45 -35.59
C GLY A 312 12.53 -6.52 -34.10
N LYS A 313 13.32 -5.56 -33.58
CA LYS A 313 13.67 -5.48 -32.17
C LYS A 313 12.51 -4.86 -31.39
N THR A 314 12.25 -5.39 -30.18
CA THR A 314 11.26 -4.81 -29.26
C THR A 314 11.53 -3.32 -29.01
N LEU A 315 10.48 -2.50 -29.12
CA LEU A 315 10.56 -1.08 -28.78
C LEU A 315 10.38 -0.89 -27.29
N PHE A 316 11.41 -0.36 -26.63
CA PHE A 316 11.36 -0.02 -25.22
C PHE A 316 12.24 1.20 -24.90
N SER A 317 11.96 1.83 -23.77
CA SER A 317 12.85 2.79 -23.09
C SER A 317 13.11 2.28 -21.69
N ALA A 318 14.37 2.11 -21.33
CA ALA A 318 14.75 1.54 -20.05
C ALA A 318 15.83 2.39 -19.37
N PHE A 319 15.69 2.58 -18.07
CA PHE A 319 16.67 3.24 -17.22
C PHE A 319 16.98 2.36 -16.02
N ASP A 320 18.25 2.37 -15.62
CA ASP A 320 18.67 1.73 -14.38
C ASP A 320 18.33 2.62 -13.18
N LYS A 321 18.58 2.09 -12.02
CA LYS A 321 18.37 2.78 -10.75
C LYS A 321 19.24 4.02 -10.54
N TYR A 322 20.14 4.34 -11.45
CA TYR A 322 20.97 5.57 -11.48
C TYR A 322 20.44 6.63 -12.44
N GLY A 323 19.37 6.33 -13.16
CA GLY A 323 18.89 7.15 -14.25
C GLY A 323 19.79 7.08 -15.48
N ALA A 324 20.60 6.02 -15.62
CA ALA A 324 21.36 5.75 -16.84
C ALA A 324 20.55 4.82 -17.77
N LEU A 325 20.74 5.01 -19.09
CA LEU A 325 20.09 4.17 -20.10
C LEU A 325 20.49 2.70 -19.93
N SER A 326 19.50 1.83 -20.05
CA SER A 326 19.65 0.38 -20.07
C SER A 326 19.22 -0.18 -21.42
N ASP A 327 19.85 -1.27 -21.83
CA ASP A 327 19.64 -1.93 -23.12
C ASP A 327 18.71 -3.16 -23.05
N THR A 328 18.07 -3.39 -21.87
CA THR A 328 17.17 -4.51 -21.64
C THR A 328 15.77 -4.03 -21.21
N GLU A 329 14.73 -4.65 -21.76
CA GLU A 329 13.32 -4.40 -21.44
C GLU A 329 12.87 -5.00 -20.13
N LEU A 330 13.63 -5.96 -19.59
CA LEU A 330 13.47 -6.58 -18.29
C LEU A 330 14.81 -6.49 -17.54
N GLN A 331 14.76 -6.32 -16.23
CA GLN A 331 15.95 -6.24 -15.40
C GLN A 331 16.79 -7.52 -15.51
N THR A 332 18.10 -7.39 -15.66
CA THR A 332 19.01 -8.53 -15.68
C THR A 332 19.25 -9.05 -14.27
N MET A 333 19.01 -10.33 -14.06
CA MET A 333 19.34 -11.01 -12.79
C MET A 333 20.64 -11.84 -12.92
N PRO A 334 21.46 -11.89 -11.86
CA PRO A 334 22.59 -12.83 -11.79
C PRO A 334 22.10 -14.28 -11.95
N PRO A 335 22.86 -15.16 -12.64
CA PRO A 335 22.46 -16.56 -12.87
C PRO A 335 22.11 -17.33 -11.59
N ALA A 336 22.83 -17.06 -10.49
CA ALA A 336 22.57 -17.68 -9.20
C ALA A 336 21.19 -17.31 -8.60
N LEU A 337 20.71 -16.09 -8.87
CA LEU A 337 19.36 -15.66 -8.44
C LEU A 337 18.29 -16.17 -9.40
N LEU A 338 18.58 -16.24 -10.71
CA LEU A 338 17.64 -16.84 -11.68
C LEU A 338 17.34 -18.31 -11.34
N ALA A 339 18.32 -19.07 -10.86
CA ALA A 339 18.11 -20.46 -10.41
C ALA A 339 17.14 -20.54 -9.20
N LYS A 340 17.09 -19.52 -8.36
CA LYS A 340 16.19 -19.43 -7.19
C LYS A 340 14.87 -18.73 -7.52
N LEU A 341 14.72 -18.15 -8.69
CA LEU A 341 13.59 -17.29 -9.02
C LEU A 341 12.21 -17.92 -8.75
N PRO A 342 11.94 -19.21 -9.09
CA PRO A 342 10.66 -19.83 -8.79
C PRO A 342 10.32 -19.81 -7.29
N GLN A 343 11.31 -20.10 -6.42
CA GLN A 343 11.12 -20.05 -4.96
C GLN A 343 10.94 -18.61 -4.46
N MET A 344 11.73 -17.66 -4.97
CA MET A 344 11.61 -16.26 -4.63
C MET A 344 10.22 -15.72 -5.02
N MET A 345 9.72 -16.08 -6.21
CA MET A 345 8.38 -15.69 -6.67
C MET A 345 7.27 -16.33 -5.85
N ALA A 346 7.39 -17.60 -5.45
CA ALA A 346 6.43 -18.24 -4.54
C ALA A 346 6.38 -17.51 -3.19
N ARG A 347 7.51 -17.10 -2.64
CA ARG A 347 7.58 -16.31 -1.41
C ARG A 347 7.00 -14.90 -1.59
N THR A 348 7.27 -14.25 -2.71
CA THR A 348 6.65 -12.95 -3.06
C THR A 348 5.13 -13.07 -3.14
N LYS A 349 4.63 -14.11 -3.80
CA LYS A 349 3.19 -14.40 -3.85
C LYS A 349 2.63 -14.63 -2.45
N GLY A 350 3.25 -15.50 -1.66
CA GLY A 350 2.82 -15.78 -0.30
C GLY A 350 2.81 -14.54 0.59
N PHE A 351 3.80 -13.65 0.43
CA PHE A 351 3.83 -12.38 1.14
C PHE A 351 2.71 -11.44 0.69
N SER A 352 2.46 -11.33 -0.61
CA SER A 352 1.32 -10.59 -1.17
C SER A 352 -0.02 -11.14 -0.69
N ASP A 353 -0.16 -12.47 -0.64
CA ASP A 353 -1.36 -13.14 -0.14
C ASP A 353 -1.62 -12.81 1.34
N LEU A 354 -0.57 -12.84 2.17
CA LEU A 354 -0.70 -12.46 3.58
C LEU A 354 -1.13 -11.00 3.76
N GLN A 355 -0.58 -10.10 2.95
CA GLN A 355 -0.96 -8.68 2.97
C GLN A 355 -2.41 -8.47 2.53
N SER A 356 -2.92 -9.34 1.68
CA SER A 356 -4.27 -9.26 1.11
C SER A 356 -5.26 -10.22 1.79
N ASN A 357 -4.87 -10.83 2.91
CA ASN A 357 -5.71 -11.75 3.68
C ASN A 357 -6.16 -12.99 2.89
N VAL A 358 -5.29 -13.46 2.00
CA VAL A 358 -5.49 -14.66 1.19
C VAL A 358 -4.83 -15.85 1.88
N GLU A 359 -5.60 -16.91 2.12
CA GLU A 359 -5.06 -18.19 2.56
C GLU A 359 -4.60 -19.00 1.34
N SER A 360 -3.31 -19.25 1.24
CA SER A 360 -2.71 -20.05 0.17
C SER A 360 -1.58 -20.92 0.71
N PRO A 361 -1.19 -21.97 -0.04
CA PRO A 361 0.03 -22.74 0.30
C PRO A 361 1.26 -21.83 0.41
N GLU A 362 1.42 -20.88 -0.51
CA GLU A 362 2.52 -19.92 -0.53
C GLU A 362 2.50 -18.97 0.68
N ALA A 363 1.29 -18.53 1.12
CA ALA A 363 1.14 -17.76 2.35
C ALA A 363 1.57 -18.57 3.58
N THR A 364 1.28 -19.86 3.60
CA THR A 364 1.69 -20.77 4.68
C THR A 364 3.20 -20.98 4.67
N ASP A 365 3.79 -21.24 3.49
CA ASP A 365 5.24 -21.42 3.34
C ASP A 365 6.02 -20.16 3.77
N VAL A 366 5.61 -18.98 3.33
CA VAL A 366 6.31 -17.74 3.68
C VAL A 366 6.17 -17.40 5.17
N LYS A 367 5.06 -17.73 5.81
CA LYS A 367 4.93 -17.61 7.29
C LYS A 367 5.95 -18.48 8.03
N GLN A 368 6.07 -19.74 7.62
CA GLN A 368 7.05 -20.66 8.19
C GLN A 368 8.47 -20.19 7.93
N PHE A 369 8.76 -19.80 6.70
CA PHE A 369 10.06 -19.26 6.30
C PHE A 369 10.45 -18.04 7.16
N LEU A 370 9.62 -17.00 7.20
CA LEU A 370 9.91 -15.78 7.96
C LEU A 370 10.05 -16.04 9.46
N SER A 371 9.32 -17.00 10.01
CA SER A 371 9.42 -17.37 11.44
C SER A 371 10.66 -18.20 11.77
N SER A 372 11.28 -18.86 10.80
CA SER A 372 12.48 -19.69 10.98
C SER A 372 13.79 -18.92 10.74
N LEU A 373 13.72 -17.70 10.22
CA LEU A 373 14.93 -16.90 9.92
C LEU A 373 15.74 -16.60 11.17
N LYS A 374 17.04 -16.73 11.06
CA LYS A 374 17.97 -16.19 12.04
C LYS A 374 18.10 -14.66 11.86
N PRO A 375 18.57 -13.94 12.87
CA PRO A 375 18.69 -12.48 12.81
C PRO A 375 19.51 -11.94 11.62
N ASP A 376 20.58 -12.65 11.22
CA ASP A 376 21.46 -12.33 10.10
C ASP A 376 20.87 -12.71 8.72
N GLU A 377 19.91 -13.63 8.70
CA GLU A 377 19.21 -14.08 7.49
C GLU A 377 18.03 -13.16 7.11
N PHE A 378 17.53 -12.34 8.05
CA PHE A 378 16.34 -11.51 7.86
C PHE A 378 16.50 -10.52 6.71
N LYS A 379 17.58 -9.73 6.73
CA LYS A 379 17.81 -8.70 5.69
C LYS A 379 17.91 -9.30 4.28
N PRO A 380 18.80 -10.29 3.99
CA PRO A 380 18.88 -10.88 2.67
C PRO A 380 17.58 -11.53 2.22
N ALA A 381 16.83 -12.18 3.13
CA ALA A 381 15.55 -12.79 2.79
C ALA A 381 14.50 -11.77 2.32
N ILE A 382 14.37 -10.64 3.04
CA ILE A 382 13.42 -9.58 2.67
C ILE A 382 13.86 -8.91 1.35
N GLU A 383 15.15 -8.68 1.16
CA GLU A 383 15.68 -8.08 -0.06
C GLU A 383 15.51 -9.01 -1.29
N GLU A 384 15.66 -10.33 -1.13
CA GLU A 384 15.37 -11.32 -2.19
C GLU A 384 13.88 -11.34 -2.57
N ILE A 385 12.96 -11.34 -1.59
CA ILE A 385 11.51 -11.28 -1.83
C ILE A 385 11.14 -10.00 -2.59
N SER A 386 11.72 -8.87 -2.18
CA SER A 386 11.47 -7.56 -2.80
C SER A 386 12.01 -7.51 -4.24
N LEU A 387 13.22 -8.05 -4.47
CA LEU A 387 13.81 -8.13 -5.80
C LEU A 387 12.95 -8.96 -6.76
N ALA A 388 12.48 -10.13 -6.32
CA ALA A 388 11.64 -10.99 -7.13
C ALA A 388 10.29 -10.31 -7.43
N GLY A 389 9.70 -9.64 -6.43
CA GLY A 389 8.47 -8.85 -6.61
C GLY A 389 8.65 -7.80 -7.72
N ASN A 390 9.70 -7.00 -7.63
CA ASN A 390 10.01 -5.98 -8.63
C ASN A 390 10.26 -6.60 -10.03
N TYR A 391 10.98 -7.71 -10.10
CA TYR A 391 11.28 -8.40 -11.36
C TYR A 391 10.02 -8.90 -12.07
N GLY A 392 9.04 -9.43 -11.31
CA GLY A 392 7.79 -9.96 -11.87
C GLY A 392 6.72 -8.91 -12.17
N HIS A 393 6.77 -7.77 -11.47
CA HIS A 393 5.65 -6.83 -11.37
C HIS A 393 5.20 -6.27 -12.73
N GLY A 394 6.09 -5.69 -13.51
CA GLY A 394 5.72 -5.08 -14.80
C GLY A 394 5.21 -6.10 -15.82
N THR A 395 5.74 -7.34 -15.82
CA THR A 395 5.22 -8.43 -16.67
C THR A 395 3.79 -8.79 -16.25
N HIS A 396 3.52 -8.87 -14.95
CA HIS A 396 2.19 -9.15 -14.42
C HIS A 396 1.19 -8.05 -14.82
N VAL A 397 1.58 -6.80 -14.65
CA VAL A 397 0.82 -5.61 -15.06
C VAL A 397 0.53 -5.63 -16.57
N ALA A 398 1.53 -5.96 -17.39
CA ALA A 398 1.37 -6.04 -18.84
C ALA A 398 0.35 -7.12 -19.27
N GLY A 399 0.37 -8.28 -18.62
CA GLY A 399 -0.60 -9.35 -18.89
C GLY A 399 -2.05 -8.89 -18.68
N ILE A 400 -2.31 -8.13 -17.61
CA ILE A 400 -3.64 -7.56 -17.34
C ILE A 400 -3.99 -6.49 -18.39
N ALA A 401 -3.06 -5.59 -18.69
CA ALA A 401 -3.30 -4.51 -19.64
C ALA A 401 -3.58 -4.99 -21.07
N MET A 402 -3.02 -6.15 -21.46
CA MET A 402 -3.18 -6.74 -22.80
C MET A 402 -4.34 -7.74 -22.91
N ASP A 403 -4.93 -8.17 -21.80
CA ASP A 403 -5.89 -9.26 -21.75
C ASP A 403 -7.14 -9.01 -22.59
N GLY A 404 -7.53 -10.00 -23.43
CA GLY A 404 -8.73 -9.94 -24.25
C GLY A 404 -8.80 -8.75 -25.23
N ASN A 405 -7.66 -8.16 -25.61
CA ASN A 405 -7.57 -7.09 -26.60
C ASN A 405 -6.51 -7.39 -27.67
N PRO A 406 -6.83 -8.13 -28.73
CA PRO A 406 -5.89 -8.45 -29.81
C PRO A 406 -5.42 -7.23 -30.62
N HIS A 407 -6.10 -6.09 -30.47
CA HIS A 407 -5.76 -4.83 -31.13
C HIS A 407 -4.82 -3.95 -30.31
N ALA A 408 -4.55 -4.30 -29.05
CA ALA A 408 -3.55 -3.60 -28.25
C ALA A 408 -2.13 -3.86 -28.80
N ARG A 409 -1.30 -2.82 -28.79
CA ARG A 409 0.12 -2.88 -29.15
C ARG A 409 0.92 -2.42 -27.94
N LEU A 410 1.66 -3.34 -27.36
CA LEU A 410 2.41 -3.14 -26.12
C LEU A 410 3.68 -2.30 -26.38
N LEU A 411 3.79 -1.17 -25.70
CA LEU A 411 5.00 -0.37 -25.61
C LEU A 411 5.56 -0.43 -24.20
N ILE A 412 6.87 -0.58 -24.03
CA ILE A 412 7.49 -0.82 -22.72
C ILE A 412 8.32 0.38 -22.30
N ALA A 413 8.07 0.90 -21.10
CA ALA A 413 8.94 1.85 -20.43
C ALA A 413 9.36 1.23 -19.07
N ARG A 414 10.66 0.95 -18.91
CA ARG A 414 11.19 0.29 -17.72
C ARG A 414 11.89 1.29 -16.81
N MET A 415 11.56 1.25 -15.54
CA MET A 415 12.32 1.82 -14.43
C MET A 415 12.83 0.71 -13.52
N GLU A 416 13.99 0.87 -12.94
CA GLU A 416 14.49 -0.08 -11.96
C GLU A 416 14.05 0.30 -10.55
N PHE A 417 13.21 -0.52 -9.93
CA PHE A 417 12.73 -0.32 -8.57
C PHE A 417 13.75 -0.81 -7.54
N GLY A 418 13.87 -0.09 -6.44
CA GLY A 418 14.73 -0.50 -5.33
C GLY A 418 14.17 -1.73 -4.60
N HIS A 419 15.08 -2.55 -4.03
CA HIS A 419 14.71 -3.78 -3.33
C HIS A 419 15.45 -4.00 -2.00
N THR A 420 16.39 -3.12 -1.64
CA THR A 420 17.23 -3.29 -0.44
C THR A 420 16.73 -2.43 0.72
N LEU A 421 16.81 -2.93 1.96
CA LEU A 421 16.32 -2.25 3.16
C LEU A 421 17.01 -0.90 3.42
N THR A 422 18.32 -0.83 3.15
CA THR A 422 19.01 0.45 3.10
C THR A 422 18.97 0.98 1.68
N PRO A 423 18.48 2.18 1.43
CA PRO A 423 18.43 2.77 0.09
C PRO A 423 19.78 2.72 -0.67
N ASP A 424 19.76 2.20 -1.91
CA ASP A 424 20.86 2.22 -2.84
C ASP A 424 20.36 2.51 -4.25
N PRO A 425 20.61 3.74 -4.70
CA PRO A 425 21.27 4.88 -4.08
C PRO A 425 20.43 5.57 -3.01
N CYS A 426 21.11 6.32 -2.18
CA CYS A 426 20.43 7.24 -1.29
C CYS A 426 19.87 8.44 -2.06
N PRO A 427 18.67 8.94 -1.70
CA PRO A 427 18.10 10.12 -2.33
C PRO A 427 19.05 11.32 -2.19
N SER A 428 19.17 12.09 -3.27
CA SER A 428 20.00 13.30 -3.31
C SER A 428 19.53 14.22 -4.45
N ARG A 429 19.92 15.50 -4.40
CA ARG A 429 19.62 16.45 -5.49
C ARG A 429 20.17 15.98 -6.85
N ALA A 430 21.38 15.42 -6.86
CA ALA A 430 22.00 14.91 -8.09
C ALA A 430 21.20 13.75 -8.67
N GLN A 431 20.75 12.86 -7.81
CA GLN A 431 19.95 11.72 -8.18
C GLN A 431 18.57 12.17 -8.66
N SER A 432 17.84 12.97 -7.89
CA SER A 432 16.53 13.50 -8.28
C SER A 432 16.58 14.21 -9.65
N ALA A 433 17.71 14.91 -9.95
CA ALA A 433 17.91 15.49 -11.28
C ALA A 433 18.14 14.44 -12.37
N ALA A 434 18.84 13.34 -12.08
CA ALA A 434 18.99 12.21 -13.02
C ALA A 434 17.65 11.56 -13.32
N ASP A 435 16.82 11.38 -12.30
CA ASP A 435 15.48 10.80 -12.39
C ASP A 435 14.55 11.65 -13.21
N ALA A 436 14.52 12.92 -12.93
CA ALA A 436 13.73 13.87 -13.69
C ALA A 436 14.09 13.84 -15.17
N ARG A 437 15.38 13.64 -15.51
CA ARG A 437 15.82 13.44 -16.91
C ARG A 437 15.31 12.11 -17.48
N ALA A 438 15.44 11.01 -16.72
CA ALA A 438 14.96 9.69 -17.12
C ALA A 438 13.44 9.70 -17.34
N LEU A 439 12.66 10.24 -16.39
CA LEU A 439 11.21 10.40 -16.49
C LEU A 439 10.82 11.23 -17.72
N SER A 440 11.50 12.36 -17.95
CA SER A 440 11.25 13.23 -19.12
C SER A 440 11.55 12.51 -20.43
N ALA A 441 12.64 11.73 -20.49
CA ALA A 441 13.01 10.96 -21.68
C ALA A 441 11.99 9.84 -21.94
N GLN A 442 11.50 9.16 -20.91
CA GLN A 442 10.46 8.13 -21.05
C GLN A 442 9.12 8.72 -21.52
N ILE A 443 8.70 9.86 -20.99
CA ILE A 443 7.50 10.57 -21.46
C ILE A 443 7.65 10.95 -22.94
N ALA A 444 8.80 11.48 -23.34
CA ALA A 444 9.08 11.81 -24.73
C ALA A 444 9.06 10.56 -25.64
N PHE A 445 9.63 9.44 -25.17
CA PHE A 445 9.62 8.16 -25.88
C PHE A 445 8.18 7.63 -26.07
N LEU A 446 7.36 7.66 -25.02
CA LEU A 446 5.95 7.24 -25.06
C LEU A 446 5.15 8.08 -26.08
N LYS A 447 5.35 9.39 -26.05
CA LYS A 447 4.71 10.32 -26.98
C LYS A 447 5.17 10.09 -28.41
N LEU A 448 6.47 9.95 -28.66
CA LEU A 448 7.06 9.70 -29.98
C LEU A 448 6.49 8.42 -30.61
N ASN A 449 6.30 7.37 -29.81
CA ASN A 449 5.77 6.09 -30.25
C ASN A 449 4.23 6.01 -30.17
N LYS A 450 3.57 7.17 -30.10
CA LYS A 450 2.10 7.34 -30.21
C LYS A 450 1.34 6.49 -29.18
N ALA A 451 1.85 6.40 -27.94
CA ALA A 451 1.09 5.80 -26.85
C ALA A 451 -0.24 6.54 -26.68
N ARG A 452 -1.35 5.79 -26.64
CA ARG A 452 -2.69 6.33 -26.39
C ARG A 452 -3.13 6.11 -24.96
N VAL A 453 -2.65 5.05 -24.34
CA VAL A 453 -2.89 4.72 -22.94
C VAL A 453 -1.55 4.34 -22.33
N VAL A 454 -1.25 4.86 -21.15
CA VAL A 454 -0.06 4.50 -20.35
C VAL A 454 -0.51 4.05 -18.97
N ASN A 455 -0.18 2.83 -18.60
CA ASN A 455 -0.39 2.33 -17.25
C ASN A 455 0.85 2.58 -16.40
N MET A 456 0.64 3.11 -15.20
CA MET A 456 1.65 3.35 -14.17
C MET A 456 1.18 2.71 -12.87
N SER A 457 1.78 1.58 -12.52
CA SER A 457 1.49 0.87 -11.27
C SER A 457 2.58 1.13 -10.23
N TRP A 458 2.98 2.38 -10.07
CA TRP A 458 4.03 2.87 -9.18
C TRP A 458 3.72 4.30 -8.70
N GLY A 459 4.39 4.72 -7.63
CA GLY A 459 4.29 6.07 -7.10
C GLY A 459 5.38 6.34 -6.06
N GLY A 460 5.40 7.56 -5.53
CA GLY A 460 6.27 7.97 -4.45
C GLY A 460 5.73 9.21 -3.74
N SER A 461 6.06 9.35 -2.46
CA SER A 461 5.58 10.43 -1.59
C SER A 461 6.72 11.18 -0.92
N VAL A 462 6.39 12.35 -0.34
CA VAL A 462 7.34 13.07 0.53
C VAL A 462 7.80 12.18 1.68
N LYS A 463 6.87 11.43 2.28
CA LYS A 463 7.15 10.54 3.42
C LYS A 463 8.09 9.39 3.04
N SER A 464 7.93 8.78 1.86
CA SER A 464 8.83 7.72 1.41
C SER A 464 10.26 8.23 1.23
N ILE A 465 10.44 9.39 0.60
CA ILE A 465 11.76 10.00 0.43
C ILE A 465 12.37 10.39 1.78
N GLU A 466 11.58 10.95 2.71
CA GLU A 466 12.04 11.29 4.07
C GLU A 466 12.54 10.04 4.82
N SER A 467 11.78 8.93 4.75
CA SER A 467 12.17 7.64 5.33
C SER A 467 13.45 7.07 4.70
N GLU A 468 13.60 7.19 3.39
CA GLU A 468 14.83 6.76 2.69
C GLU A 468 16.05 7.59 3.10
N LEU A 469 15.90 8.92 3.17
CA LEU A 469 16.95 9.81 3.66
C LEU A 469 17.40 9.45 5.09
N GLU A 470 16.46 9.10 5.95
CA GLU A 470 16.74 8.69 7.32
C GLU A 470 17.55 7.40 7.40
N LYS A 471 17.25 6.43 6.55
CA LYS A 471 18.03 5.17 6.45
C LYS A 471 19.45 5.40 5.90
N CYS A 472 19.66 6.47 5.15
CA CYS A 472 20.92 6.77 4.47
C CYS A 472 21.89 7.61 5.27
N ASP A 473 21.43 8.75 5.82
CA ASP A 473 22.30 9.75 6.45
C ASP A 473 21.79 10.16 7.83
N GLY A 474 22.49 9.72 8.87
CA GLY A 474 22.19 10.07 10.25
C GLY A 474 22.59 11.48 10.68
N LYS A 475 23.20 12.29 9.81
CA LYS A 475 23.70 13.64 10.16
C LYS A 475 22.65 14.74 10.06
N GLN A 476 21.60 14.52 9.25
CA GLN A 476 20.53 15.49 9.06
C GLN A 476 19.54 15.45 10.23
N THR A 477 19.08 16.62 10.66
CA THR A 477 17.95 16.71 11.58
C THR A 477 16.65 16.29 10.87
N SER A 478 15.62 15.91 11.63
CA SER A 478 14.30 15.55 11.06
C SER A 478 13.72 16.67 10.19
N GLU A 479 13.87 17.95 10.59
CA GLU A 479 13.41 19.08 9.78
C GLU A 479 14.24 19.27 8.50
N GLN A 480 15.54 19.02 8.55
CA GLN A 480 16.39 19.07 7.35
C GLN A 480 16.03 17.93 6.37
N ARG A 481 15.80 16.71 6.87
CA ARG A 481 15.33 15.59 6.04
C ARG A 481 13.99 15.88 5.40
N LYS A 482 13.03 16.36 6.18
CA LYS A 482 11.71 16.77 5.70
C LYS A 482 11.79 17.83 4.59
N ALA A 483 12.61 18.87 4.80
CA ALA A 483 12.81 19.93 3.81
C ALA A 483 13.43 19.40 2.51
N LEU A 484 14.46 18.54 2.62
CA LEU A 484 15.09 17.91 1.46
C LEU A 484 14.14 16.93 0.76
N ALA A 485 13.42 16.10 1.50
CA ALA A 485 12.43 15.18 0.93
C ALA A 485 11.35 15.92 0.12
N ARG A 486 10.85 17.04 0.65
CA ARG A 486 9.88 17.89 -0.07
C ARG A 486 10.48 18.47 -1.36
N GLU A 487 11.72 18.95 -1.31
CA GLU A 487 12.43 19.46 -2.49
C GLU A 487 12.58 18.38 -3.57
N LEU A 488 13.06 17.19 -3.21
CA LEU A 488 13.26 16.07 -4.14
C LEU A 488 11.94 15.57 -4.71
N PHE A 489 10.92 15.45 -3.88
CA PHE A 489 9.57 15.08 -4.30
C PHE A 489 9.00 16.09 -5.31
N GLN A 490 9.16 17.38 -5.04
CA GLN A 490 8.64 18.43 -5.93
C GLN A 490 9.27 18.36 -7.32
N VAL A 491 10.56 18.03 -7.43
CA VAL A 491 11.24 17.81 -8.73
C VAL A 491 10.58 16.69 -9.51
N MET A 492 10.32 15.55 -8.88
CA MET A 492 9.62 14.43 -9.52
C MET A 492 8.20 14.81 -9.91
N ARG A 493 7.42 15.33 -8.96
CA ARG A 493 6.01 15.70 -9.15
C ARG A 493 5.82 16.71 -10.28
N ASP A 494 6.64 17.75 -10.32
CA ASP A 494 6.59 18.78 -11.36
C ASP A 494 7.01 18.23 -12.73
N THR A 495 7.97 17.32 -12.77
CA THR A 495 8.38 16.64 -13.99
C THR A 495 7.23 15.81 -14.57
N LEU A 496 6.57 15.01 -13.75
CA LEU A 496 5.40 14.22 -14.16
C LEU A 496 4.25 15.14 -14.60
N LYS A 497 3.91 16.14 -13.80
CA LYS A 497 2.82 17.08 -14.10
C LYS A 497 3.02 17.79 -15.43
N ARG A 498 4.21 18.37 -15.66
CA ARG A 498 4.54 19.04 -16.94
C ARG A 498 4.57 18.06 -18.10
N GLY A 499 5.15 16.88 -17.90
CA GLY A 499 5.24 15.84 -18.91
C GLY A 499 3.86 15.37 -19.37
N PHE A 500 2.98 15.03 -18.45
CA PHE A 500 1.62 14.57 -18.77
C PHE A 500 0.77 15.66 -19.42
N ALA A 501 0.87 16.90 -18.95
CA ALA A 501 0.19 18.03 -19.56
C ALA A 501 0.69 18.33 -20.98
N SER A 502 1.95 18.02 -21.30
CA SER A 502 2.54 18.20 -22.64
C SER A 502 2.09 17.13 -23.66
N ALA A 503 1.39 16.10 -23.22
CA ALA A 503 0.92 14.98 -24.03
C ALA A 503 -0.61 14.78 -23.85
N PRO A 504 -1.44 15.76 -24.23
CA PRO A 504 -2.90 15.71 -24.02
C PRO A 504 -3.59 14.58 -24.79
N GLU A 505 -2.94 14.02 -25.80
CA GLU A 505 -3.39 12.86 -26.59
C GLU A 505 -3.19 11.51 -25.87
N VAL A 506 -2.42 11.48 -24.78
CA VAL A 506 -2.12 10.29 -23.99
C VAL A 506 -3.02 10.26 -22.76
N LEU A 507 -3.70 9.14 -22.54
CA LEU A 507 -4.40 8.85 -21.30
C LEU A 507 -3.43 8.17 -20.33
N TRP A 508 -3.14 8.84 -19.23
CA TRP A 508 -2.34 8.33 -18.13
C TRP A 508 -3.23 7.67 -17.10
N ILE A 509 -2.93 6.44 -16.71
CA ILE A 509 -3.69 5.69 -15.72
C ILE A 509 -2.72 5.26 -14.63
N THR A 510 -3.03 5.59 -13.38
CA THR A 510 -2.16 5.30 -12.24
C THR A 510 -2.87 4.56 -11.12
N ALA A 511 -2.14 3.71 -10.42
CA ALA A 511 -2.58 3.08 -9.19
C ALA A 511 -2.69 4.12 -8.05
N ALA A 512 -3.69 3.96 -7.16
CA ALA A 512 -3.91 4.87 -6.03
C ALA A 512 -2.89 4.69 -4.90
N GLY A 513 -2.18 3.57 -4.85
CA GLY A 513 -1.29 3.17 -3.76
C GLY A 513 -1.93 2.14 -2.81
N ASN A 514 -1.09 1.51 -1.98
CA ASN A 514 -1.48 0.38 -1.12
C ASN A 514 -1.29 0.66 0.39
N SER A 515 -1.35 1.93 0.79
CA SER A 515 -1.09 2.36 2.18
C SER A 515 -2.36 2.62 3.00
N ASN A 516 -3.56 2.43 2.42
CA ASN A 516 -4.85 2.76 3.04
C ASN A 516 -4.87 4.22 3.59
N GLN A 517 -4.35 5.16 2.81
CA GLN A 517 -4.25 6.57 3.15
C GLN A 517 -4.85 7.43 2.04
N ASP A 518 -5.19 8.68 2.35
CA ASP A 518 -5.59 9.65 1.33
C ASP A 518 -4.35 10.06 0.51
N ALA A 519 -4.35 9.71 -0.78
CA ALA A 519 -3.24 9.98 -1.70
C ALA A 519 -2.95 11.48 -1.84
N SER A 520 -3.95 12.34 -1.66
CA SER A 520 -3.77 13.79 -1.68
C SER A 520 -3.14 14.33 -0.40
N PHE A 521 -3.48 13.77 0.75
CA PHE A 521 -2.90 14.14 2.04
C PHE A 521 -1.45 13.67 2.16
N THR A 522 -1.16 12.45 1.70
CA THR A 522 0.20 11.89 1.71
C THR A 522 1.09 12.44 0.59
N GLU A 523 0.49 13.13 -0.38
CA GLU A 523 1.17 13.64 -1.57
C GLU A 523 1.85 12.49 -2.34
N ASP A 524 1.07 11.49 -2.77
CA ASP A 524 1.54 10.33 -3.54
C ASP A 524 1.48 10.64 -5.05
N ALA A 525 2.60 11.01 -5.66
CA ALA A 525 2.66 11.24 -7.11
C ALA A 525 2.95 9.92 -7.87
N PRO A 526 2.26 9.65 -9.01
CA PRO A 526 1.35 10.56 -9.72
C PRO A 526 -0.11 10.51 -9.25
N ALA A 527 -0.48 9.70 -8.24
CA ALA A 527 -1.87 9.50 -7.81
C ALA A 527 -2.54 10.77 -7.24
N ASP A 528 -1.76 11.72 -6.69
CA ASP A 528 -2.24 13.01 -6.17
C ASP A 528 -2.45 14.08 -7.24
N LEU A 529 -2.00 13.83 -8.48
CA LEU A 529 -2.09 14.83 -9.55
C LEU A 529 -3.52 14.93 -10.11
N VAL A 530 -3.93 16.15 -10.41
CA VAL A 530 -5.20 16.45 -11.07
C VAL A 530 -4.94 17.01 -12.46
N LEU A 531 -5.20 16.19 -13.49
CA LEU A 531 -5.06 16.54 -14.91
C LEU A 531 -6.24 15.95 -15.69
N SER A 532 -6.62 16.62 -16.79
CA SER A 532 -7.75 16.18 -17.63
C SER A 532 -7.51 14.87 -18.40
N ASN A 533 -6.25 14.42 -18.47
CA ASN A 533 -5.82 13.19 -19.13
C ASN A 533 -5.17 12.18 -18.17
N LEU A 534 -5.42 12.31 -16.86
CA LEU A 534 -4.95 11.39 -15.83
C LEU A 534 -6.14 10.79 -15.07
N LEU A 535 -6.11 9.47 -14.85
CA LEU A 535 -7.11 8.73 -14.09
C LEU A 535 -6.45 7.87 -13.02
N THR A 536 -6.77 8.14 -11.75
CA THR A 536 -6.29 7.36 -10.60
C THR A 536 -7.30 6.27 -10.23
N VAL A 537 -6.81 5.06 -10.00
CA VAL A 537 -7.58 3.83 -9.83
C VAL A 537 -7.34 3.22 -8.46
N GLY A 538 -8.41 3.06 -7.68
CA GLY A 538 -8.43 2.31 -6.42
C GLY A 538 -8.72 0.82 -6.63
N ALA A 539 -8.47 0.02 -5.60
CA ALA A 539 -8.69 -1.42 -5.61
C ALA A 539 -9.90 -1.84 -4.79
N VAL A 540 -10.64 -2.81 -5.31
CA VAL A 540 -11.69 -3.54 -4.61
C VAL A 540 -11.46 -5.05 -4.75
N ASP A 541 -12.17 -5.84 -3.93
CA ASP A 541 -12.15 -7.29 -4.01
C ASP A 541 -13.08 -7.84 -5.12
N ARG A 542 -13.22 -9.17 -5.18
CA ARG A 542 -14.08 -9.84 -6.16
C ARG A 542 -15.56 -9.50 -6.02
N ALA A 543 -16.01 -9.11 -4.84
CA ALA A 543 -17.39 -8.69 -4.59
C ALA A 543 -17.62 -7.18 -4.83
N GLY A 544 -16.55 -6.43 -5.12
CA GLY A 544 -16.61 -4.98 -5.27
C GLY A 544 -16.51 -4.24 -3.93
N ASP A 545 -16.09 -4.91 -2.85
CA ASP A 545 -15.81 -4.25 -1.59
C ASP A 545 -14.41 -3.64 -1.59
N GLU A 546 -14.25 -2.53 -0.89
CA GLU A 546 -12.98 -1.80 -0.81
C GLU A 546 -11.88 -2.68 -0.20
N ALA A 547 -10.79 -2.88 -0.93
CA ALA A 547 -9.66 -3.65 -0.43
C ALA A 547 -9.00 -2.91 0.75
N ASP A 548 -8.59 -3.66 1.78
CA ASP A 548 -8.05 -3.07 3.02
C ASP A 548 -6.83 -2.18 2.79
N PHE A 549 -6.03 -2.54 1.79
CA PHE A 549 -4.80 -1.81 1.46
C PHE A 549 -5.02 -0.58 0.56
N THR A 550 -6.14 -0.46 -0.15
CA THR A 550 -6.29 0.57 -1.19
C THR A 550 -6.20 1.98 -0.60
N SER A 551 -5.32 2.80 -1.17
CA SER A 551 -5.36 4.24 -0.92
C SER A 551 -6.59 4.86 -1.58
N TYR A 552 -7.04 5.97 -1.03
CA TYR A 552 -8.30 6.64 -1.37
C TYR A 552 -8.10 8.16 -1.51
N GLY A 553 -9.16 8.92 -1.55
CA GLY A 553 -9.15 10.38 -1.58
C GLY A 553 -9.77 10.97 -2.85
N PRO A 554 -9.82 12.30 -2.97
CA PRO A 554 -10.57 13.00 -4.02
C PRO A 554 -10.00 12.78 -5.43
N THR A 555 -8.77 12.34 -5.58
CA THR A 555 -8.14 12.03 -6.87
C THR A 555 -8.47 10.63 -7.37
N VAL A 556 -8.84 9.69 -6.49
CA VAL A 556 -9.28 8.34 -6.88
C VAL A 556 -10.69 8.40 -7.45
N LYS A 557 -10.82 8.20 -8.76
CA LYS A 557 -12.09 8.41 -9.47
C LYS A 557 -12.87 7.14 -9.74
N VAL A 558 -12.18 6.02 -9.89
CA VAL A 558 -12.77 4.71 -10.18
C VAL A 558 -12.04 3.60 -9.43
N HIS A 559 -12.71 2.46 -9.31
CA HIS A 559 -12.18 1.26 -8.67
C HIS A 559 -12.34 0.06 -9.59
N ALA A 560 -11.33 -0.81 -9.62
CA ALA A 560 -11.35 -2.08 -10.32
C ALA A 560 -10.91 -3.22 -9.40
N ASN A 561 -11.05 -4.47 -9.86
CA ASN A 561 -10.56 -5.60 -9.08
C ASN A 561 -9.05 -5.51 -8.86
N GLY A 562 -8.63 -5.39 -7.63
CA GLY A 562 -7.22 -5.44 -7.22
C GLY A 562 -6.92 -6.63 -6.32
N TYR A 563 -7.79 -7.65 -6.28
CA TYR A 563 -7.67 -8.77 -5.36
C TYR A 563 -7.54 -10.08 -6.13
N GLN A 564 -6.43 -10.79 -5.94
CA GLN A 564 -6.13 -12.07 -6.60
C GLN A 564 -6.34 -12.03 -8.12
N VAL A 565 -5.77 -11.06 -8.77
CA VAL A 565 -5.83 -10.92 -10.23
C VAL A 565 -4.75 -11.78 -10.85
N GLU A 566 -5.14 -12.75 -11.67
CA GLU A 566 -4.23 -13.67 -12.32
C GLU A 566 -3.57 -13.06 -13.55
N SER A 567 -2.25 -13.16 -13.66
CA SER A 567 -1.48 -12.72 -14.82
C SER A 567 -0.14 -13.43 -14.93
N TYR A 568 0.72 -13.01 -15.87
CA TYR A 568 1.97 -13.67 -16.19
C TYR A 568 3.13 -13.16 -15.32
N LEU A 569 4.05 -14.07 -15.03
CA LEU A 569 5.41 -13.77 -14.59
C LEU A 569 6.40 -13.89 -15.75
N PRO A 570 7.60 -13.30 -15.68
CA PRO A 570 8.66 -13.59 -16.63
C PRO A 570 8.88 -15.09 -16.77
N GLY A 571 8.98 -15.57 -18.03
CA GLY A 571 9.00 -16.99 -18.36
C GLY A 571 7.63 -17.61 -18.61
N GLY A 572 6.51 -16.86 -18.43
CA GLY A 572 5.15 -17.25 -18.84
C GLY A 572 4.34 -18.00 -17.78
N ALA A 573 4.90 -18.26 -16.58
CA ALA A 573 4.13 -18.79 -15.46
C ALA A 573 3.03 -17.81 -15.05
N ARG A 574 1.88 -18.34 -14.58
CA ARG A 574 0.76 -17.51 -14.12
C ARG A 574 0.68 -17.49 -12.60
N VAL A 575 0.38 -16.32 -12.06
CA VAL A 575 0.20 -16.11 -10.62
C VAL A 575 -0.89 -15.08 -10.37
N ALA A 576 -1.63 -15.26 -9.28
CA ALA A 576 -2.60 -14.28 -8.79
C ALA A 576 -1.91 -13.36 -7.78
N LEU A 577 -1.96 -12.05 -8.02
CA LEU A 577 -1.43 -11.01 -7.12
C LEU A 577 -2.53 -10.02 -6.74
N SER A 578 -2.32 -9.32 -5.63
CA SER A 578 -3.25 -8.29 -5.14
C SER A 578 -2.53 -6.94 -5.02
N GLY A 579 -3.25 -5.84 -5.29
CA GLY A 579 -2.76 -4.48 -5.21
C GLY A 579 -3.53 -3.53 -6.12
N THR A 580 -3.44 -2.23 -5.86
CA THR A 580 -3.91 -1.21 -6.82
C THR A 580 -3.14 -1.27 -8.14
N SER A 581 -1.93 -1.84 -8.11
CA SER A 581 -1.12 -2.18 -9.28
C SER A 581 -1.78 -3.18 -10.23
N MET A 582 -2.74 -3.98 -9.76
CA MET A 582 -3.52 -4.93 -10.56
C MET A 582 -4.87 -4.36 -10.98
N ALA A 583 -5.38 -3.36 -10.24
CA ALA A 583 -6.60 -2.63 -10.58
C ALA A 583 -6.39 -1.63 -11.73
N ALA A 584 -5.32 -0.85 -11.69
CA ALA A 584 -5.01 0.17 -12.70
C ALA A 584 -4.89 -0.41 -14.13
N PRO A 585 -4.17 -1.52 -14.39
CA PRO A 585 -4.06 -2.08 -15.74
C PRO A 585 -5.37 -2.65 -16.29
N GLN A 586 -6.36 -3.02 -15.47
CA GLN A 586 -7.70 -3.36 -15.97
C GLN A 586 -8.40 -2.15 -16.57
N VAL A 587 -8.21 -0.97 -15.96
CA VAL A 587 -8.75 0.28 -16.51
C VAL A 587 -7.97 0.70 -17.76
N ALA A 588 -6.66 0.47 -17.81
CA ALA A 588 -5.85 0.69 -19.01
C ALA A 588 -6.28 -0.25 -20.16
N ASN A 589 -6.55 -1.52 -19.84
CA ASN A 589 -7.11 -2.48 -20.78
C ASN A 589 -8.48 -2.01 -21.34
N LEU A 590 -9.38 -1.59 -20.46
CA LEU A 590 -10.68 -1.04 -20.88
C LEU A 590 -10.50 0.18 -21.77
N ALA A 591 -9.65 1.13 -21.41
CA ALA A 591 -9.36 2.31 -22.22
C ALA A 591 -8.80 1.93 -23.61
N GLY A 592 -7.91 0.94 -23.67
CA GLY A 592 -7.40 0.39 -24.92
C GLY A 592 -8.50 -0.22 -25.80
N LYS A 593 -9.45 -0.95 -25.22
CA LYS A 593 -10.62 -1.51 -25.92
C LYS A 593 -11.57 -0.43 -26.43
N LEU A 594 -11.85 0.61 -25.62
CA LEU A 594 -12.66 1.76 -26.05
C LEU A 594 -12.05 2.46 -27.26
N LEU A 595 -10.73 2.67 -27.25
CA LEU A 595 -10.00 3.32 -28.34
C LEU A 595 -9.87 2.42 -29.59
N ALA A 596 -9.82 1.11 -29.42
CA ALA A 596 -9.85 0.18 -30.55
C ALA A 596 -11.18 0.23 -31.31
N VAL A 597 -12.30 0.42 -30.59
CA VAL A 597 -13.65 0.59 -31.17
C VAL A 597 -13.89 2.00 -31.70
N ASN A 598 -13.41 3.01 -31.00
CA ASN A 598 -13.55 4.41 -31.37
C ASN A 598 -12.25 5.19 -31.19
N PRO A 599 -11.36 5.19 -32.21
CA PRO A 599 -10.03 5.82 -32.11
C PRO A 599 -10.09 7.36 -32.04
N LYS A 600 -11.24 7.99 -32.31
CA LYS A 600 -11.41 9.44 -32.23
C LYS A 600 -11.61 9.96 -30.81
N LEU A 601 -11.86 9.09 -29.83
CA LEU A 601 -12.04 9.50 -28.44
C LEU A 601 -10.76 10.17 -27.90
N THR A 602 -10.94 11.33 -27.31
CA THR A 602 -9.88 12.01 -26.55
C THR A 602 -9.74 11.41 -25.15
N PRO A 603 -8.59 11.57 -24.45
CA PRO A 603 -8.43 11.10 -23.08
C PRO A 603 -9.54 11.57 -22.12
N PRO A 604 -9.94 12.85 -22.08
CA PRO A 604 -11.09 13.28 -21.27
C PRO A 604 -12.40 12.57 -21.60
N GLN A 605 -12.65 12.27 -22.89
CA GLN A 605 -13.85 11.54 -23.30
C GLN A 605 -13.80 10.07 -22.86
N VAL A 606 -12.63 9.43 -22.92
CA VAL A 606 -12.44 8.07 -22.39
C VAL A 606 -12.68 8.06 -20.87
N ILE A 607 -12.09 8.99 -20.12
CA ILE A 607 -12.32 9.15 -18.69
C ILE A 607 -13.81 9.35 -18.40
N GLN A 608 -14.48 10.24 -19.15
CA GLN A 608 -15.92 10.49 -18.99
C GLN A 608 -16.75 9.22 -19.21
N ILE A 609 -16.45 8.43 -20.25
CA ILE A 609 -17.16 7.17 -20.50
C ILE A 609 -16.95 6.22 -19.33
N ILE A 610 -15.71 5.98 -18.90
CA ILE A 610 -15.38 5.07 -17.82
C ILE A 610 -16.08 5.49 -16.52
N THR A 611 -16.03 6.77 -16.15
CA THR A 611 -16.60 7.27 -14.90
C THR A 611 -18.13 7.37 -14.91
N SER A 612 -18.74 7.73 -16.05
CA SER A 612 -20.19 7.89 -16.14
C SER A 612 -20.96 6.56 -16.29
N THR A 613 -20.28 5.51 -16.73
CA THR A 613 -20.86 4.15 -16.87
C THR A 613 -20.53 3.24 -15.71
N ALA A 614 -19.72 3.71 -14.76
CA ALA A 614 -19.34 2.97 -13.56
C ALA A 614 -20.50 2.88 -12.56
N ASP A 615 -20.56 1.80 -11.82
CA ASP A 615 -21.56 1.57 -10.78
C ASP A 615 -21.09 2.17 -9.45
N LYS A 616 -21.93 2.98 -8.83
CA LYS A 616 -21.65 3.56 -7.52
C LYS A 616 -22.09 2.61 -6.41
N SER A 617 -21.24 2.38 -5.41
CA SER A 617 -21.65 1.67 -4.20
C SER A 617 -22.70 2.46 -3.40
N ALA A 618 -23.50 1.76 -2.61
CA ALA A 618 -24.59 2.37 -1.82
C ALA A 618 -24.07 3.41 -0.81
N ASP A 619 -22.87 3.24 -0.28
CA ASP A 619 -22.20 4.16 0.64
C ASP A 619 -21.52 5.34 -0.08
N GLY A 620 -21.52 5.36 -1.41
CA GLY A 620 -20.89 6.39 -2.24
C GLY A 620 -19.36 6.40 -2.25
N ARG A 621 -18.70 5.48 -1.54
CA ARG A 621 -17.24 5.44 -1.42
C ARG A 621 -16.55 4.90 -2.67
N ARG A 622 -17.20 3.98 -3.39
CA ARG A 622 -16.62 3.26 -4.53
C ARG A 622 -17.36 3.58 -5.81
N THR A 623 -16.60 3.71 -6.88
CA THR A 623 -17.09 3.87 -8.25
C THR A 623 -16.51 2.72 -9.06
N LEU A 624 -17.26 1.62 -9.19
CA LEU A 624 -16.81 0.36 -9.77
C LEU A 624 -16.87 0.44 -11.29
N VAL A 625 -15.76 0.25 -11.98
CA VAL A 625 -15.75 0.24 -13.45
C VAL A 625 -16.70 -0.83 -14.00
N ASN A 626 -17.40 -0.50 -15.06
CA ASN A 626 -18.31 -1.40 -15.77
C ASN A 626 -17.91 -1.47 -17.25
N PRO A 627 -17.01 -2.39 -17.62
CA PRO A 627 -16.52 -2.54 -18.98
C PRO A 627 -17.62 -2.76 -20.03
N VAL A 628 -18.66 -3.53 -19.69
CA VAL A 628 -19.78 -3.82 -20.61
C VAL A 628 -20.52 -2.52 -20.96
N SER A 629 -20.91 -1.74 -19.96
CA SER A 629 -21.62 -0.46 -20.16
C SER A 629 -20.73 0.58 -20.85
N ALA A 630 -19.45 0.62 -20.53
CA ALA A 630 -18.49 1.53 -21.18
C ALA A 630 -18.33 1.19 -22.67
N MET A 631 -18.18 -0.09 -23.00
CA MET A 631 -18.07 -0.55 -24.40
C MET A 631 -19.34 -0.28 -25.22
N ALA A 632 -20.51 -0.49 -24.65
CA ALA A 632 -21.79 -0.16 -25.30
C ALA A 632 -21.87 1.34 -25.63
N THR A 633 -21.46 2.19 -24.68
CA THR A 633 -21.43 3.66 -24.86
C THR A 633 -20.44 4.09 -25.96
N ALA A 634 -19.23 3.51 -26.00
CA ALA A 634 -18.23 3.84 -27.00
C ALA A 634 -18.67 3.43 -28.41
N THR A 635 -19.31 2.26 -28.53
CA THR A 635 -19.86 1.76 -29.81
C THR A 635 -20.96 2.68 -30.35
N SER A 636 -21.89 3.11 -29.51
CA SER A 636 -22.98 4.02 -29.92
C SER A 636 -22.48 5.40 -30.36
N LYS A 637 -21.36 5.87 -29.80
CA LYS A 637 -20.70 7.13 -30.21
C LYS A 637 -19.83 6.98 -31.47
N ALA A 638 -19.41 5.78 -31.82
CA ALA A 638 -18.64 5.53 -33.04
C ALA A 638 -19.54 5.50 -34.30
N THR A 639 -20.83 5.17 -34.13
CA THR A 639 -21.83 5.09 -35.21
C THR A 639 -22.51 6.44 -35.53
N ARG A 640 -22.27 7.46 -34.72
CA ARG A 640 -22.68 8.85 -34.94
C ARG A 640 -21.51 9.70 -35.40
#